data_e4bba2f1885eee26d799f40c1f883895
#
_entry.id   e4bba2f1885eee26d799f40c1f883895
#
_cell.length_a   1.000
_cell.length_b   1.000
_cell.length_c   1.000
_cell.angle_alpha   90.00
_cell.angle_beta   90.00
_cell.angle_gamma   90.00
#
_symmetry.space_group_name_H-M   'P 1'
#
loop_
_entity.id
_entity.type
_entity.pdbx_description
1 polymer ?
#
loop_
_entity_poly.entity_id
_entity_poly.type
_entity_poly.pdbx_seq_one_letter_code
_entity_poly.pdbx_strand_id
1 'polypeptide(L)'
;MDLGIGATTVLFGPPLRLAPVTAHEQAVFWVQVAALLTLALVLGRLASRWGQPPVVGQLLAGVILGPTVLGELWPAGFGWFLPQGKLVQSSLLFAVSTLSLAILLLSVGFETDVTLLRRLGRPAVWVSAGSLLLPVGAGVGVGLLLPSAARGPAGSAWSFALLVGVALGASSLPVISEIVGHLGATRRDFGQITLAAGTVNDAAAFVLIALAVALGASGAVSQLAKVVIGLAVLGALAALVAQPLVDRLLRAARRRTPARGPTDPRPALAVCMVAATVAAALVQLIGIEGALGAFVAGVVLARSRFADAGTLRVVAQLSAAFFAPLYFATAGLQANLLLLRLPQTLPVFGILLIVGAATKFAGTYLGAAAGRLPRMERIALGIGLNGRGTVQVIAGTVGLAAGILDTGTYTAIVAMSLLTSLATPPLLRRAVRRWEGSPEERRRLDLEERISGHLLVTEKRVLMVVDQERAGADAIWLVAHAWPEGTALTVITTDSVPRFRESATPYLGEREVEWRVAEPSPLAEAVESEQSLGYGSLVVASRLNQGEADPQNGSLDRLLPRVALPTAIVLRPDGEPAEPTSPSGILVPVSGARASRAALEVAFSLGERTGDAVHLLHVDTSPRGAVSHRSGLRLPRRPRHITRDHRAAAAILSQARAMGSGYRARVHSEVLRSPNFEPGLLAAARSNRWVFLGVRPVSTDAGIYYGEAAEALLGAIPDRSVLLTLPD
;
A
#
# COMPACT_ATOMS: atom_id res chain seq x y z
N MET A 1 9.08 -67.01 -37.22
CA MET A 1 8.16 -66.58 -36.15
C MET A 1 8.70 -65.37 -35.50
N ASP A 2 8.52 -64.21 -36.18
CA ASP A 2 8.89 -62.89 -35.69
C ASP A 2 7.63 -62.20 -35.18
N LEU A 3 7.49 -62.13 -33.89
CA LEU A 3 6.44 -61.37 -33.25
C LEU A 3 7.02 -60.17 -32.47
N GLY A 4 6.92 -59.02 -33.08
CA GLY A 4 6.37 -57.87 -32.45
C GLY A 4 7.23 -57.11 -31.48
N ILE A 5 8.23 -56.30 -31.96
CA ILE A 5 8.76 -55.13 -31.25
C ILE A 5 8.31 -53.88 -32.01
N GLY A 6 7.00 -53.72 -32.17
CA GLY A 6 6.45 -52.57 -32.90
C GLY A 6 5.43 -51.74 -32.09
N ALA A 7 5.14 -52.12 -30.83
CA ALA A 7 3.99 -51.55 -30.10
C ALA A 7 4.34 -50.56 -28.96
N THR A 8 5.63 -50.33 -28.66
CA THR A 8 6.02 -49.46 -27.54
C THR A 8 6.50 -48.06 -27.95
N THR A 9 6.63 -47.78 -29.27
CA THR A 9 7.06 -46.49 -29.77
C THR A 9 5.93 -45.48 -30.01
N VAL A 10 4.68 -45.84 -29.80
CA VAL A 10 3.52 -44.97 -30.06
C VAL A 10 3.09 -44.19 -28.81
N LEU A 11 3.61 -44.51 -27.62
CA LEU A 11 3.23 -43.85 -26.36
C LEU A 11 4.15 -42.70 -25.92
N PHE A 12 5.32 -42.55 -26.52
CA PHE A 12 6.20 -41.43 -26.30
C PHE A 12 6.49 -40.79 -27.65
N GLY A 13 5.85 -39.66 -27.94
CA GLY A 13 6.23 -38.82 -29.09
C GLY A 13 7.73 -38.51 -29.06
N PRO A 14 8.35 -38.12 -30.20
CA PRO A 14 9.76 -37.75 -30.22
C PRO A 14 10.05 -36.72 -29.14
N PRO A 15 11.20 -36.81 -28.45
CA PRO A 15 11.54 -35.87 -27.38
C PRO A 15 11.46 -34.44 -27.91
N LEU A 16 10.77 -33.58 -27.16
CA LEU A 16 10.57 -32.18 -27.51
C LEU A 16 11.95 -31.52 -27.67
N ARG A 17 12.35 -31.24 -28.91
CA ARG A 17 13.58 -30.51 -29.20
C ARG A 17 13.24 -29.05 -29.36
N LEU A 18 13.58 -28.21 -28.38
CA LEU A 18 13.58 -26.76 -28.57
C LEU A 18 14.60 -26.45 -29.66
N ALA A 19 14.18 -25.78 -30.73
CA ALA A 19 15.10 -25.35 -31.79
C ALA A 19 16.15 -24.41 -31.17
N PRO A 20 17.45 -24.76 -31.27
CA PRO A 20 18.50 -23.93 -30.69
C PRO A 20 18.60 -22.60 -31.45
N VAL A 21 18.59 -21.50 -30.72
CA VAL A 21 18.96 -20.20 -31.24
C VAL A 21 20.47 -20.21 -31.47
N THR A 22 20.95 -19.66 -32.56
CA THR A 22 22.40 -19.62 -32.84
C THR A 22 23.17 -18.83 -31.80
N ALA A 23 24.43 -19.17 -31.55
CA ALA A 23 25.28 -18.47 -30.57
C ALA A 23 25.40 -16.96 -30.90
N HIS A 24 25.38 -16.59 -32.17
CA HIS A 24 25.41 -15.21 -32.60
C HIS A 24 24.07 -14.49 -32.22
N GLU A 25 22.92 -15.10 -32.47
CA GLU A 25 21.61 -14.53 -32.11
C GLU A 25 21.47 -14.39 -30.60
N GLN A 26 21.96 -15.35 -29.81
CA GLN A 26 22.01 -15.25 -28.36
C GLN A 26 22.90 -14.09 -27.89
N ALA A 27 24.08 -13.93 -28.46
CA ALA A 27 24.99 -12.85 -28.12
C ALA A 27 24.35 -11.47 -28.41
N VAL A 28 23.78 -11.30 -29.60
CA VAL A 28 23.10 -10.04 -29.96
C VAL A 28 21.91 -9.77 -29.03
N PHE A 29 21.11 -10.79 -28.69
CA PHE A 29 20.00 -10.64 -27.72
C PHE A 29 20.49 -10.16 -26.35
N TRP A 30 21.57 -10.73 -25.81
CA TRP A 30 22.12 -10.27 -24.53
C TRP A 30 22.65 -8.84 -24.61
N VAL A 31 23.30 -8.47 -25.73
CA VAL A 31 23.73 -7.08 -25.94
C VAL A 31 22.53 -6.13 -26.02
N GLN A 32 21.46 -6.51 -26.72
CA GLN A 32 20.23 -5.72 -26.80
C GLN A 32 19.64 -5.48 -25.41
N VAL A 33 19.44 -6.55 -24.62
CA VAL A 33 18.86 -6.42 -23.26
C VAL A 33 19.78 -5.58 -22.37
N ALA A 34 21.09 -5.82 -22.39
CA ALA A 34 22.05 -5.07 -21.58
C ALA A 34 22.09 -3.58 -21.95
N ALA A 35 22.12 -3.26 -23.24
CA ALA A 35 22.16 -1.87 -23.71
C ALA A 35 20.85 -1.13 -23.39
N LEU A 36 19.71 -1.75 -23.68
CA LEU A 36 18.39 -1.19 -23.37
C LEU A 36 18.23 -0.94 -21.87
N LEU A 37 18.51 -1.95 -21.05
CA LEU A 37 18.37 -1.86 -19.60
C LEU A 37 19.32 -0.80 -19.01
N THR A 38 20.61 -0.83 -19.40
CA THR A 38 21.59 0.13 -18.88
C THR A 38 21.21 1.56 -19.23
N LEU A 39 20.90 1.82 -20.50
CA LEU A 39 20.54 3.17 -20.93
C LEU A 39 19.21 3.64 -20.31
N ALA A 40 18.21 2.74 -20.22
CA ALA A 40 16.93 3.05 -19.58
C ALA A 40 17.08 3.39 -18.09
N LEU A 41 17.92 2.65 -17.36
CA LEU A 41 18.19 2.94 -15.94
C LEU A 41 18.98 4.24 -15.76
N VAL A 42 19.97 4.50 -16.59
CA VAL A 42 20.77 5.73 -16.54
C VAL A 42 19.88 6.95 -16.83
N LEU A 43 19.16 6.93 -17.95
CA LEU A 43 18.30 8.05 -18.35
C LEU A 43 17.08 8.17 -17.42
N GLY A 44 16.54 7.07 -16.91
CA GLY A 44 15.48 7.07 -15.92
C GLY A 44 15.92 7.76 -14.61
N ARG A 45 17.12 7.43 -14.10
CA ARG A 45 17.71 8.11 -12.92
C ARG A 45 17.99 9.59 -13.18
N LEU A 46 18.45 9.91 -14.37
CA LEU A 46 18.70 11.30 -14.78
C LEU A 46 17.39 12.09 -14.82
N ALA A 47 16.33 11.52 -15.40
CA ALA A 47 15.01 12.10 -15.40
C ALA A 47 14.51 12.37 -13.97
N SER A 48 14.61 11.37 -13.06
CA SER A 48 14.21 11.54 -11.65
C SER A 48 15.01 12.62 -10.93
N ARG A 49 16.31 12.75 -11.20
CA ARG A 49 17.13 13.86 -10.64
C ARG A 49 16.61 15.26 -11.06
N TRP A 50 16.03 15.36 -12.25
CA TRP A 50 15.39 16.58 -12.73
C TRP A 50 13.92 16.70 -12.31
N GLY A 51 13.44 15.78 -11.45
CA GLY A 51 12.07 15.72 -10.98
C GLY A 51 11.07 15.38 -12.06
N GLN A 52 11.52 14.60 -13.04
CA GLN A 52 10.69 14.02 -14.10
C GLN A 52 10.45 12.53 -13.82
N PRO A 53 9.34 11.97 -14.27
CA PRO A 53 9.08 10.54 -14.13
C PRO A 53 10.16 9.69 -14.83
N PRO A 54 10.65 8.59 -14.21
CA PRO A 54 11.65 7.70 -14.80
C PRO A 54 11.26 7.17 -16.17
N VAL A 55 9.97 6.92 -16.40
CA VAL A 55 9.43 6.40 -17.67
C VAL A 55 9.81 7.27 -18.87
N VAL A 56 9.95 8.58 -18.68
CA VAL A 56 10.39 9.50 -19.74
C VAL A 56 11.81 9.15 -20.21
N GLY A 57 12.73 8.98 -19.26
CA GLY A 57 14.11 8.57 -19.57
C GLY A 57 14.19 7.15 -20.17
N GLN A 58 13.36 6.24 -19.68
CA GLN A 58 13.29 4.86 -20.17
C GLN A 58 12.80 4.78 -21.62
N LEU A 59 11.75 5.53 -21.97
CA LEU A 59 11.28 5.66 -23.36
C LEU A 59 12.35 6.29 -24.26
N LEU A 60 12.99 7.36 -23.79
CA LEU A 60 14.07 8.02 -24.52
C LEU A 60 15.25 7.08 -24.78
N ALA A 61 15.55 6.16 -23.88
CA ALA A 61 16.60 5.14 -24.11
C ALA A 61 16.31 4.30 -25.35
N GLY A 62 15.06 3.87 -25.52
CA GLY A 62 14.62 3.16 -26.72
C GLY A 62 14.67 4.01 -27.96
N VAL A 63 14.23 5.26 -27.90
CA VAL A 63 14.29 6.22 -29.02
C VAL A 63 15.75 6.45 -29.47
N ILE A 64 16.68 6.53 -28.52
CA ILE A 64 18.12 6.72 -28.79
C ILE A 64 18.71 5.49 -29.47
N LEU A 65 18.41 4.29 -28.97
CA LEU A 65 18.90 3.02 -29.54
C LEU A 65 18.10 2.57 -30.76
N GLY A 66 17.00 3.26 -31.06
CA GLY A 66 16.09 3.00 -32.15
C GLY A 66 16.48 3.70 -33.46
N PRO A 67 15.55 3.67 -34.43
CA PRO A 67 15.75 4.27 -35.76
C PRO A 67 15.97 5.78 -35.72
N THR A 68 15.51 6.46 -34.68
CA THR A 68 15.58 7.92 -34.57
C THR A 68 17.00 8.45 -34.42
N VAL A 69 17.83 7.83 -33.58
CA VAL A 69 19.19 8.33 -33.29
C VAL A 69 20.24 7.33 -33.78
N LEU A 70 20.24 6.10 -33.29
CA LEU A 70 21.22 5.10 -33.67
C LEU A 70 21.09 4.75 -35.16
N GLY A 71 19.87 4.61 -35.67
CA GLY A 71 19.61 4.33 -37.09
C GLY A 71 20.05 5.43 -38.02
N GLU A 72 19.96 6.70 -37.60
CA GLU A 72 20.41 7.85 -38.40
C GLU A 72 21.92 8.06 -38.31
N LEU A 73 22.49 7.99 -37.09
CA LEU A 73 23.91 8.30 -36.86
C LEU A 73 24.85 7.14 -37.24
N TRP A 74 24.39 5.90 -37.06
CA TRP A 74 25.20 4.71 -37.33
C TRP A 74 24.36 3.55 -37.89
N PRO A 75 23.93 3.63 -39.19
CA PRO A 75 23.04 2.66 -39.83
C PRO A 75 23.59 1.21 -39.78
N ALA A 76 24.90 1.03 -39.96
CA ALA A 76 25.51 -0.29 -39.90
C ALA A 76 25.44 -0.92 -38.50
N GLY A 77 25.68 -0.12 -37.45
CA GLY A 77 25.54 -0.56 -36.05
C GLY A 77 24.10 -0.84 -35.67
N PHE A 78 23.17 -0.03 -36.16
CA PHE A 78 21.74 -0.26 -35.97
C PHE A 78 21.28 -1.55 -36.65
N GLY A 79 21.71 -1.81 -37.90
CA GLY A 79 21.42 -3.05 -38.63
C GLY A 79 22.01 -4.30 -37.97
N TRP A 80 23.15 -4.18 -37.26
CA TRP A 80 23.70 -5.26 -36.45
C TRP A 80 22.92 -5.44 -35.12
N PHE A 81 22.57 -4.34 -34.46
CA PHE A 81 21.88 -4.32 -33.19
C PHE A 81 20.41 -4.77 -33.33
N LEU A 82 19.72 -4.31 -34.37
CA LEU A 82 18.33 -4.67 -34.72
C LEU A 82 18.24 -5.12 -36.17
N PRO A 83 18.69 -6.36 -36.47
CA PRO A 83 18.71 -6.86 -37.84
C PRO A 83 17.29 -6.98 -38.38
N GLN A 84 16.99 -6.14 -39.36
CA GLN A 84 15.69 -6.09 -40.04
C GLN A 84 15.48 -7.41 -40.81
N GLY A 85 14.30 -8.04 -40.60
CA GLY A 85 13.91 -9.28 -41.26
C GLY A 85 14.36 -10.59 -40.58
N LYS A 86 15.11 -10.56 -39.48
CA LYS A 86 15.41 -11.76 -38.68
C LYS A 86 14.29 -12.00 -37.63
N LEU A 87 13.31 -12.85 -37.97
CA LEU A 87 12.14 -13.17 -37.14
C LEU A 87 12.53 -13.69 -35.75
N VAL A 88 13.58 -14.51 -35.63
CA VAL A 88 13.98 -15.07 -34.34
C VAL A 88 14.36 -13.96 -33.35
N GLN A 89 15.13 -12.99 -33.78
CA GLN A 89 15.66 -11.93 -32.91
C GLN A 89 14.59 -10.94 -32.49
N SER A 90 13.69 -10.57 -33.40
CA SER A 90 12.52 -9.75 -33.06
C SER A 90 11.55 -10.48 -32.13
N SER A 91 11.38 -11.81 -32.30
CA SER A 91 10.54 -12.65 -31.44
C SER A 91 11.09 -12.78 -30.01
N LEU A 92 12.41 -12.91 -29.85
CA LEU A 92 13.07 -12.95 -28.52
C LEU A 92 12.84 -11.65 -27.76
N LEU A 93 13.08 -10.52 -28.41
CA LEU A 93 12.88 -9.20 -27.80
C LEU A 93 11.40 -8.94 -27.49
N PHE A 94 10.50 -9.36 -28.39
CA PHE A 94 9.04 -9.28 -28.19
C PHE A 94 8.59 -10.14 -27.01
N ALA A 95 9.08 -11.38 -26.87
CA ALA A 95 8.74 -12.27 -25.78
C ALA A 95 9.15 -11.68 -24.43
N VAL A 96 10.37 -11.15 -24.32
CA VAL A 96 10.85 -10.49 -23.11
C VAL A 96 10.05 -9.21 -22.81
N SER A 97 9.72 -8.45 -23.83
CA SER A 97 8.87 -7.23 -23.68
C SER A 97 7.48 -7.58 -23.18
N THR A 98 6.85 -8.66 -23.70
CA THR A 98 5.53 -9.13 -23.28
C THR A 98 5.55 -9.62 -21.82
N LEU A 99 6.57 -10.39 -21.44
CA LEU A 99 6.74 -10.79 -20.04
C LEU A 99 6.95 -9.58 -19.14
N SER A 100 7.77 -8.63 -19.59
CA SER A 100 8.01 -7.38 -18.87
C SER A 100 6.72 -6.57 -18.65
N LEU A 101 5.88 -6.49 -19.68
CA LEU A 101 4.57 -5.86 -19.59
C LEU A 101 3.67 -6.59 -18.57
N ALA A 102 3.63 -7.91 -18.59
CA ALA A 102 2.80 -8.67 -17.65
C ALA A 102 3.20 -8.43 -16.19
N ILE A 103 4.51 -8.44 -15.89
CA ILE A 103 5.01 -8.17 -14.52
C ILE A 103 4.81 -6.70 -14.13
N LEU A 104 4.99 -5.77 -15.07
CA LEU A 104 4.68 -4.37 -14.85
C LEU A 104 3.20 -4.19 -14.49
N LEU A 105 2.28 -4.80 -15.24
CA LEU A 105 0.85 -4.68 -14.99
C LEU A 105 0.40 -5.41 -13.73
N LEU A 106 1.04 -6.51 -13.35
CA LEU A 106 0.86 -7.12 -12.04
C LEU A 106 1.16 -6.11 -10.92
N SER A 107 2.29 -5.40 -11.05
CA SER A 107 2.69 -4.36 -10.09
C SER A 107 1.70 -3.18 -10.05
N VAL A 108 1.25 -2.70 -11.20
CA VAL A 108 0.22 -1.65 -11.30
C VAL A 108 -1.10 -2.11 -10.67
N GLY A 109 -1.46 -3.39 -10.83
CA GLY A 109 -2.62 -4.00 -10.19
C GLY A 109 -2.53 -3.96 -8.65
N PHE A 110 -1.34 -4.12 -8.07
CA PHE A 110 -1.13 -3.99 -6.61
C PHE A 110 -1.39 -2.58 -6.09
N GLU A 111 -1.07 -1.57 -6.88
CA GLU A 111 -1.27 -0.15 -6.53
C GLU A 111 -2.75 0.29 -6.68
N THR A 112 -3.58 -0.58 -7.27
CA THR A 112 -4.98 -0.29 -7.56
C THR A 112 -5.84 -0.44 -6.30
N ASP A 113 -6.06 0.65 -5.57
CA ASP A 113 -6.95 0.69 -4.40
C ASP A 113 -8.37 1.09 -4.80
N VAL A 114 -9.22 0.07 -5.02
CA VAL A 114 -10.65 0.26 -5.31
C VAL A 114 -11.41 0.83 -4.12
N THR A 115 -10.92 0.64 -2.89
CA THR A 115 -11.57 1.15 -1.67
C THR A 115 -11.41 2.65 -1.54
N LEU A 116 -10.30 3.19 -2.04
CA LEU A 116 -10.04 4.63 -2.08
C LEU A 116 -11.15 5.40 -2.82
N LEU A 117 -11.64 4.85 -3.94
CA LEU A 117 -12.75 5.46 -4.70
C LEU A 117 -14.03 5.55 -3.86
N ARG A 118 -14.34 4.51 -3.05
CA ARG A 118 -15.50 4.53 -2.16
C ARG A 118 -15.33 5.54 -1.02
N ARG A 119 -14.13 5.65 -0.46
CA ARG A 119 -13.80 6.61 0.62
C ARG A 119 -13.87 8.08 0.15
N LEU A 120 -13.39 8.38 -1.05
CA LEU A 120 -13.39 9.72 -1.63
C LEU A 120 -14.75 10.12 -2.23
N GLY A 121 -15.68 9.17 -2.40
CA GLY A 121 -17.08 9.39 -2.73
C GLY A 121 -17.32 10.09 -4.08
N ARG A 122 -18.38 10.91 -4.12
CA ARG A 122 -18.87 11.57 -5.35
C ARG A 122 -17.83 12.39 -6.12
N PRO A 123 -16.95 13.20 -5.47
CA PRO A 123 -15.93 13.96 -6.19
C PRO A 123 -15.01 13.09 -7.06
N ALA A 124 -14.52 11.98 -6.52
CA ALA A 124 -13.62 11.08 -7.25
C ALA A 124 -14.32 10.46 -8.48
N VAL A 125 -15.59 10.09 -8.36
CA VAL A 125 -16.37 9.53 -9.47
C VAL A 125 -16.54 10.56 -10.60
N TRP A 126 -16.91 11.81 -10.27
CA TRP A 126 -17.07 12.85 -11.28
C TRP A 126 -15.76 13.24 -11.95
N VAL A 127 -14.66 13.29 -11.20
CA VAL A 127 -13.33 13.55 -11.74
C VAL A 127 -12.90 12.41 -12.66
N SER A 128 -13.09 11.15 -12.27
CA SER A 128 -12.78 9.98 -13.10
C SER A 128 -13.59 9.99 -14.40
N ALA A 129 -14.90 10.18 -14.31
CA ALA A 129 -15.77 10.23 -15.46
C ALA A 129 -15.41 11.37 -16.42
N GLY A 130 -15.24 12.59 -15.91
CA GLY A 130 -14.88 13.75 -16.72
C GLY A 130 -13.51 13.61 -17.38
N SER A 131 -12.52 13.11 -16.65
CA SER A 131 -11.16 12.91 -17.15
C SER A 131 -11.03 11.76 -18.17
N LEU A 132 -12.01 10.87 -18.25
CA LEU A 132 -12.03 9.76 -19.20
C LEU A 132 -12.95 10.05 -20.39
N LEU A 133 -14.21 10.36 -20.12
CA LEU A 133 -15.25 10.40 -21.16
C LEU A 133 -15.02 11.52 -22.17
N LEU A 134 -14.66 12.73 -21.73
CA LEU A 134 -14.46 13.84 -22.63
C LEU A 134 -13.27 13.64 -23.59
N PRO A 135 -12.06 13.27 -23.10
CA PRO A 135 -10.94 13.04 -24.02
C PRO A 135 -11.10 11.77 -24.87
N VAL A 136 -11.75 10.71 -24.35
CA VAL A 136 -12.05 9.52 -25.17
C VAL A 136 -13.02 9.89 -26.28
N GLY A 137 -14.11 10.56 -25.97
CA GLY A 137 -15.10 11.01 -27.00
C GLY A 137 -14.48 11.95 -28.05
N ALA A 138 -13.69 12.93 -27.61
CA ALA A 138 -12.97 13.81 -28.52
C ALA A 138 -11.95 13.05 -29.38
N GLY A 139 -11.25 12.09 -28.79
CA GLY A 139 -10.28 11.25 -29.49
C GLY A 139 -10.94 10.32 -30.52
N VAL A 140 -12.10 9.77 -30.21
CA VAL A 140 -12.91 9.02 -31.18
C VAL A 140 -13.31 9.95 -32.35
N GLY A 141 -13.79 11.17 -32.06
CA GLY A 141 -14.12 12.15 -33.09
C GLY A 141 -12.91 12.48 -33.98
N VAL A 142 -11.75 12.77 -33.37
CA VAL A 142 -10.48 13.00 -34.10
C VAL A 142 -10.10 11.78 -34.94
N GLY A 143 -10.15 10.57 -34.36
CA GLY A 143 -9.79 9.33 -35.06
C GLY A 143 -10.68 9.04 -36.29
N LEU A 144 -11.95 9.40 -36.24
CA LEU A 144 -12.86 9.29 -37.41
C LEU A 144 -12.53 10.31 -38.49
N LEU A 145 -12.03 11.50 -38.12
CA LEU A 145 -11.70 12.59 -39.03
C LEU A 145 -10.28 12.48 -39.61
N LEU A 146 -9.38 11.72 -38.99
CA LEU A 146 -8.03 11.54 -39.50
C LEU A 146 -8.01 10.73 -40.79
N PRO A 147 -7.05 11.03 -41.71
CA PRO A 147 -6.90 10.34 -42.99
C PRO A 147 -6.72 8.83 -42.81
N SER A 148 -7.20 8.05 -43.78
CA SER A 148 -7.02 6.59 -43.78
C SER A 148 -5.54 6.16 -43.75
N ALA A 149 -4.64 7.00 -44.27
CA ALA A 149 -3.19 6.79 -44.23
C ALA A 149 -2.60 6.75 -42.81
N ALA A 150 -3.30 7.30 -41.80
CA ALA A 150 -2.89 7.20 -40.38
C ALA A 150 -3.28 5.86 -39.75
N ARG A 151 -4.05 5.03 -40.44
CA ARG A 151 -4.50 3.70 -39.96
C ARG A 151 -3.55 2.62 -40.38
N GLY A 152 -3.38 1.62 -39.55
CA GLY A 152 -2.67 0.41 -39.91
C GLY A 152 -3.50 -0.51 -40.84
N PRO A 153 -2.90 -1.54 -41.44
CA PRO A 153 -3.52 -2.38 -42.44
C PRO A 153 -4.74 -3.18 -41.95
N ALA A 154 -4.83 -3.46 -40.65
CA ALA A 154 -5.96 -4.15 -40.01
C ALA A 154 -6.93 -3.18 -39.32
N GLY A 155 -6.69 -1.87 -39.38
CA GLY A 155 -7.48 -0.85 -38.68
C GLY A 155 -8.80 -0.53 -39.35
N SER A 156 -9.94 -0.94 -38.81
CA SER A 156 -11.22 -0.38 -39.16
C SER A 156 -11.34 1.09 -38.70
N ALA A 157 -12.24 1.89 -39.27
CA ALA A 157 -12.43 3.27 -38.84
C ALA A 157 -12.76 3.37 -37.34
N TRP A 158 -13.59 2.48 -36.85
CA TRP A 158 -14.01 2.47 -35.44
C TRP A 158 -12.97 1.93 -34.49
N SER A 159 -12.21 0.87 -34.85
CA SER A 159 -11.13 0.35 -34.02
C SER A 159 -10.00 1.37 -33.86
N PHE A 160 -9.63 2.03 -34.95
CA PHE A 160 -8.65 3.11 -34.95
C PHE A 160 -9.13 4.30 -34.12
N ALA A 161 -10.37 4.76 -34.34
CA ALA A 161 -10.94 5.90 -33.63
C ALA A 161 -11.02 5.63 -32.11
N LEU A 162 -11.48 4.44 -31.74
CA LEU A 162 -11.53 4.05 -30.32
C LEU A 162 -10.15 4.00 -29.70
N LEU A 163 -9.15 3.45 -30.39
CA LEU A 163 -7.79 3.37 -29.90
C LEU A 163 -7.16 4.76 -29.73
N VAL A 164 -7.39 5.67 -30.67
CA VAL A 164 -7.03 7.10 -30.56
C VAL A 164 -7.74 7.72 -29.35
N GLY A 165 -9.04 7.44 -29.18
CA GLY A 165 -9.80 7.88 -28.01
C GLY A 165 -9.17 7.43 -26.70
N VAL A 166 -8.81 6.14 -26.60
CA VAL A 166 -8.12 5.59 -25.42
C VAL A 166 -6.76 6.26 -25.20
N ALA A 167 -5.97 6.45 -26.28
CA ALA A 167 -4.68 7.12 -26.18
C ALA A 167 -4.80 8.56 -25.66
N LEU A 168 -5.89 9.27 -26.00
CA LEU A 168 -6.17 10.62 -25.48
C LEU A 168 -6.78 10.60 -24.07
N GLY A 169 -7.57 9.57 -23.73
CA GLY A 169 -8.26 9.45 -22.45
C GLY A 169 -7.43 8.80 -21.34
N ALA A 170 -6.48 7.94 -21.66
CA ALA A 170 -5.66 7.25 -20.67
C ALA A 170 -4.83 8.25 -19.84
N SER A 171 -4.76 8.01 -18.55
CA SER A 171 -3.79 8.60 -17.62
C SER A 171 -2.74 7.52 -17.31
N SER A 172 -1.75 7.81 -16.50
CA SER A 172 -0.78 6.80 -16.08
C SER A 172 -0.60 6.86 -14.58
N LEU A 173 -1.16 5.90 -13.86
CA LEU A 173 -1.07 5.84 -12.40
C LEU A 173 0.39 5.87 -11.91
N PRO A 174 1.35 5.09 -12.46
CA PRO A 174 2.75 5.17 -12.04
C PRO A 174 3.36 6.57 -12.24
N VAL A 175 3.09 7.24 -13.37
CA VAL A 175 3.57 8.60 -13.63
C VAL A 175 2.95 9.60 -12.67
N ILE A 176 1.65 9.48 -12.42
CA ILE A 176 0.91 10.34 -11.50
C ILE A 176 1.39 10.15 -10.06
N SER A 177 1.55 8.89 -9.61
CA SER A 177 2.02 8.59 -8.26
C SER A 177 3.43 9.15 -8.00
N GLU A 178 4.32 9.04 -8.98
CA GLU A 178 5.66 9.62 -8.93
C GLU A 178 5.61 11.16 -8.81
N ILE A 179 4.80 11.82 -9.65
CA ILE A 179 4.66 13.29 -9.62
C ILE A 179 4.07 13.76 -8.29
N VAL A 180 3.00 13.12 -7.82
CA VAL A 180 2.33 13.44 -6.57
C VAL A 180 3.24 13.13 -5.38
N GLY A 181 4.01 12.03 -5.44
CA GLY A 181 5.01 11.64 -4.46
C GLY A 181 6.13 12.67 -4.31
N HIS A 182 6.75 13.10 -5.42
CA HIS A 182 7.78 14.12 -5.42
C HIS A 182 7.31 15.50 -4.91
N LEU A 183 6.01 15.77 -4.98
CA LEU A 183 5.40 16.98 -4.43
C LEU A 183 5.01 16.87 -2.95
N GLY A 184 5.21 15.68 -2.33
CA GLY A 184 4.74 15.39 -0.97
C GLY A 184 3.21 15.45 -0.82
N ALA A 185 2.48 15.27 -1.94
CA ALA A 185 1.05 15.48 -2.02
C ALA A 185 0.21 14.19 -2.00
N THR A 186 0.82 13.03 -1.75
CA THR A 186 0.14 11.73 -1.72
C THR A 186 -0.98 11.64 -0.68
N ARG A 187 -0.85 12.36 0.43
CA ARG A 187 -1.88 12.42 1.49
C ARG A 187 -2.85 13.58 1.30
N ARG A 188 -2.60 14.50 0.39
CA ARG A 188 -3.47 15.64 0.11
C ARG A 188 -4.71 15.21 -0.65
N ASP A 189 -5.85 15.91 -0.46
CA ASP A 189 -7.13 15.57 -1.08
C ASP A 189 -7.04 15.49 -2.61
N PHE A 190 -6.46 16.51 -3.25
CA PHE A 190 -6.26 16.47 -4.69
C PHE A 190 -5.34 15.33 -5.13
N GLY A 191 -4.30 15.00 -4.35
CA GLY A 191 -3.40 13.89 -4.62
C GLY A 191 -4.12 12.55 -4.57
N GLN A 192 -4.91 12.30 -3.53
CA GLN A 192 -5.71 11.10 -3.39
C GLN A 192 -6.76 10.96 -4.48
N ILE A 193 -7.47 12.07 -4.82
CA ILE A 193 -8.45 12.08 -5.92
C ILE A 193 -7.76 11.82 -7.27
N THR A 194 -6.55 12.39 -7.48
CA THR A 194 -5.76 12.15 -8.70
C THR A 194 -5.37 10.68 -8.83
N LEU A 195 -4.91 10.05 -7.74
CA LEU A 195 -4.55 8.63 -7.72
C LEU A 195 -5.78 7.75 -7.95
N ALA A 196 -6.90 8.01 -7.27
CA ALA A 196 -8.13 7.26 -7.44
C ALA A 196 -8.68 7.39 -8.87
N ALA A 197 -8.69 8.59 -9.43
CA ALA A 197 -9.13 8.82 -10.81
C ALA A 197 -8.17 8.17 -11.83
N GLY A 198 -6.86 8.21 -11.58
CA GLY A 198 -5.85 7.50 -12.37
C GLY A 198 -6.11 6.01 -12.42
N THR A 199 -6.33 5.40 -11.26
CA THR A 199 -6.69 3.97 -11.11
C THR A 199 -7.91 3.58 -11.95
N VAL A 200 -8.99 4.36 -11.87
CA VAL A 200 -10.22 4.11 -12.64
C VAL A 200 -9.97 4.26 -14.13
N ASN A 201 -9.23 5.30 -14.51
CA ASN A 201 -8.89 5.56 -15.90
C ASN A 201 -8.04 4.44 -16.51
N ASP A 202 -7.06 3.92 -15.76
CA ASP A 202 -6.20 2.81 -16.21
C ASP A 202 -7.03 1.53 -16.41
N ALA A 203 -7.87 1.17 -15.44
CA ALA A 203 -8.75 0.00 -15.55
C ALA A 203 -9.73 0.13 -16.74
N ALA A 204 -10.34 1.30 -16.91
CA ALA A 204 -11.25 1.56 -18.03
C ALA A 204 -10.51 1.56 -19.38
N ALA A 205 -9.29 2.12 -19.42
CA ALA A 205 -8.49 2.14 -20.65
C ALA A 205 -8.13 0.74 -21.12
N PHE A 206 -7.78 -0.20 -20.23
CA PHE A 206 -7.53 -1.60 -20.59
C PHE A 206 -8.75 -2.28 -21.20
N VAL A 207 -9.94 -2.03 -20.65
CA VAL A 207 -11.21 -2.51 -21.22
C VAL A 207 -11.42 -1.94 -22.62
N LEU A 208 -11.20 -0.64 -22.79
CA LEU A 208 -11.38 0.04 -24.08
C LEU A 208 -10.32 -0.40 -25.11
N ILE A 209 -9.07 -0.68 -24.69
CA ILE A 209 -8.04 -1.25 -25.59
C ILE A 209 -8.49 -2.61 -26.10
N ALA A 210 -8.93 -3.49 -25.19
CA ALA A 210 -9.42 -4.81 -25.58
C ALA A 210 -10.59 -4.72 -26.57
N LEU A 211 -11.50 -3.75 -26.35
CA LEU A 211 -12.60 -3.46 -27.23
C LEU A 211 -12.15 -2.95 -28.61
N ALA A 212 -11.16 -2.05 -28.66
CA ALA A 212 -10.61 -1.52 -29.90
C ALA A 212 -9.94 -2.62 -30.74
N VAL A 213 -9.17 -3.51 -30.10
CA VAL A 213 -8.53 -4.66 -30.76
C VAL A 213 -9.57 -5.63 -31.32
N ALA A 214 -10.60 -5.94 -30.54
CA ALA A 214 -11.69 -6.83 -30.98
C ALA A 214 -12.47 -6.26 -32.20
N LEU A 215 -12.70 -4.95 -32.23
CA LEU A 215 -13.32 -4.27 -33.39
C LEU A 215 -12.42 -4.29 -34.63
N GLY A 216 -11.08 -4.33 -34.44
CA GLY A 216 -10.11 -4.47 -35.53
C GLY A 216 -10.12 -5.86 -36.16
N ALA A 217 -10.20 -6.91 -35.36
CA ALA A 217 -10.02 -8.28 -35.80
C ALA A 217 -11.14 -8.82 -36.71
N SER A 218 -12.37 -8.31 -36.63
CA SER A 218 -13.50 -8.92 -37.32
C SER A 218 -14.61 -7.96 -37.81
N GLY A 219 -14.62 -6.72 -37.37
CA GLY A 219 -15.66 -5.76 -37.70
C GLY A 219 -17.11 -6.13 -37.28
N ALA A 220 -17.30 -7.26 -36.65
CA ALA A 220 -18.60 -7.80 -36.31
C ALA A 220 -19.06 -7.45 -34.91
N VAL A 221 -20.29 -6.99 -34.76
CA VAL A 221 -20.96 -6.71 -33.47
C VAL A 221 -20.95 -7.94 -32.54
N SER A 222 -20.94 -9.17 -33.10
CA SER A 222 -20.85 -10.43 -32.35
C SER A 222 -19.56 -10.59 -31.55
N GLN A 223 -18.43 -10.05 -32.05
CA GLN A 223 -17.14 -10.07 -31.32
C GLN A 223 -17.15 -9.06 -30.17
N LEU A 224 -17.79 -7.92 -30.34
CA LEU A 224 -17.98 -6.94 -29.29
C LEU A 224 -18.72 -7.57 -28.09
N ALA A 225 -19.83 -8.29 -28.39
CA ALA A 225 -20.57 -9.00 -27.36
C ALA A 225 -19.70 -10.06 -26.64
N LYS A 226 -18.89 -10.82 -27.39
CA LYS A 226 -17.96 -11.83 -26.79
C LYS A 226 -16.93 -11.18 -25.86
N VAL A 227 -16.35 -10.03 -26.24
CA VAL A 227 -15.38 -9.32 -25.38
C VAL A 227 -16.05 -8.74 -24.14
N VAL A 228 -17.22 -8.12 -24.27
CA VAL A 228 -17.97 -7.59 -23.13
C VAL A 228 -18.37 -8.72 -22.16
N ILE A 229 -18.90 -9.82 -22.70
CA ILE A 229 -19.22 -11.02 -21.90
C ILE A 229 -17.95 -11.60 -21.29
N GLY A 230 -16.85 -11.73 -22.05
CA GLY A 230 -15.56 -12.21 -21.57
C GLY A 230 -14.99 -11.38 -20.41
N LEU A 231 -15.08 -10.05 -20.51
CA LEU A 231 -14.68 -9.15 -19.44
C LEU A 231 -15.58 -9.27 -18.21
N ALA A 232 -16.88 -9.39 -18.39
CA ALA A 232 -17.83 -9.62 -17.30
C ALA A 232 -17.56 -10.98 -16.60
N VAL A 233 -17.33 -12.04 -17.37
CA VAL A 233 -16.96 -13.36 -16.88
C VAL A 233 -15.61 -13.32 -16.16
N LEU A 234 -14.62 -12.61 -16.72
CA LEU A 234 -13.31 -12.41 -16.06
C LEU A 234 -13.46 -11.73 -14.70
N GLY A 235 -14.26 -10.65 -14.63
CA GLY A 235 -14.55 -9.97 -13.37
C GLY A 235 -15.26 -10.86 -12.36
N ALA A 236 -16.23 -11.65 -12.80
CA ALA A 236 -16.93 -12.61 -11.95
C ALA A 236 -15.99 -13.74 -11.46
N LEU A 237 -15.19 -14.31 -12.36
CA LEU A 237 -14.18 -15.32 -12.00
C LEU A 237 -13.12 -14.75 -11.04
N ALA A 238 -12.68 -13.52 -11.24
CA ALA A 238 -11.74 -12.86 -10.33
C ALA A 238 -12.34 -12.74 -8.93
N ALA A 239 -13.59 -12.32 -8.80
CA ALA A 239 -14.25 -12.11 -7.52
C ALA A 239 -14.68 -13.41 -6.83
N LEU A 240 -15.24 -14.37 -7.58
CA LEU A 240 -15.89 -15.55 -7.02
C LEU A 240 -14.94 -16.77 -6.88
N VAL A 241 -13.94 -16.87 -7.74
CA VAL A 241 -13.04 -18.02 -7.80
C VAL A 241 -11.61 -17.63 -7.45
N ALA A 242 -11.04 -16.63 -8.13
CA ALA A 242 -9.63 -16.28 -7.96
C ALA A 242 -9.35 -15.70 -6.57
N GLN A 243 -10.23 -14.83 -6.05
CA GLN A 243 -10.05 -14.23 -4.72
C GLN A 243 -9.99 -15.29 -3.59
N PRO A 244 -10.96 -16.22 -3.42
CA PRO A 244 -10.88 -17.24 -2.39
C PRO A 244 -9.75 -18.25 -2.61
N LEU A 245 -9.38 -18.53 -3.86
CA LEU A 245 -8.26 -19.42 -4.18
C LEU A 245 -6.93 -18.78 -3.75
N VAL A 246 -6.70 -17.53 -4.14
CA VAL A 246 -5.50 -16.74 -3.75
C VAL A 246 -5.40 -16.63 -2.24
N ASP A 247 -6.51 -16.35 -1.55
CA ASP A 247 -6.54 -16.27 -0.09
C ASP A 247 -6.14 -17.62 0.55
N ARG A 248 -6.62 -18.74 0.02
CA ARG A 248 -6.23 -20.07 0.51
C ARG A 248 -4.75 -20.37 0.27
N LEU A 249 -4.23 -20.05 -0.94
CA LEU A 249 -2.84 -20.30 -1.30
C LEU A 249 -1.88 -19.44 -0.49
N LEU A 250 -2.17 -18.14 -0.33
CA LEU A 250 -1.35 -17.25 0.47
C LEU A 250 -1.40 -17.60 1.96
N ARG A 251 -2.56 -18.00 2.49
CA ARG A 251 -2.68 -18.53 3.85
C ARG A 251 -1.82 -19.77 4.04
N ALA A 252 -1.86 -20.73 3.10
CA ALA A 252 -1.04 -21.94 3.15
C ALA A 252 0.46 -21.63 3.06
N ALA A 253 0.86 -20.68 2.21
CA ALA A 253 2.23 -20.22 2.07
C ALA A 253 2.75 -19.63 3.41
N ARG A 254 1.95 -18.80 4.09
CA ARG A 254 2.31 -18.21 5.39
C ARG A 254 2.40 -19.24 6.53
N ARG A 255 1.50 -20.20 6.60
CA ARG A 255 1.53 -21.26 7.63
C ARG A 255 2.77 -22.14 7.58
N ARG A 256 3.45 -22.23 6.43
CA ARG A 256 4.70 -22.98 6.27
C ARG A 256 5.94 -22.23 6.70
N THR A 257 5.81 -20.92 6.99
CA THR A 257 6.92 -20.08 7.42
C THR A 257 6.98 -20.05 8.94
N PRO A 258 8.14 -20.33 9.59
CA PRO A 258 8.26 -20.32 11.05
C PRO A 258 7.95 -18.94 11.62
N ALA A 259 7.27 -18.89 12.77
CA ALA A 259 6.87 -17.66 13.43
C ALA A 259 8.06 -16.80 13.93
N ARG A 260 9.23 -17.40 14.11
CA ARG A 260 10.47 -16.74 14.52
C ARG A 260 11.49 -16.74 13.39
N GLY A 261 11.70 -15.59 12.79
CA GLY A 261 12.70 -15.36 11.74
C GLY A 261 12.17 -14.42 10.65
N PRO A 262 13.03 -13.89 9.76
CA PRO A 262 12.56 -13.16 8.61
C PRO A 262 11.65 -14.06 7.78
N THR A 263 10.41 -13.62 7.53
CA THR A 263 9.44 -14.34 6.71
C THR A 263 10.05 -14.65 5.35
N ASP A 264 10.14 -15.93 4.98
CA ASP A 264 10.60 -16.32 3.65
C ASP A 264 9.56 -15.87 2.59
N PRO A 265 9.86 -14.87 1.76
CA PRO A 265 8.90 -14.38 0.77
C PRO A 265 8.72 -15.33 -0.42
N ARG A 266 9.56 -16.36 -0.59
CA ARG A 266 9.59 -17.22 -1.77
C ARG A 266 8.27 -17.91 -2.07
N PRO A 267 7.55 -18.55 -1.11
CA PRO A 267 6.28 -19.20 -1.42
C PRO A 267 5.19 -18.21 -1.86
N ALA A 268 5.14 -17.04 -1.24
CA ALA A 268 4.18 -16.00 -1.61
C ALA A 268 4.52 -15.36 -2.97
N LEU A 269 5.81 -15.14 -3.27
CA LEU A 269 6.27 -14.70 -4.59
C LEU A 269 5.89 -15.72 -5.68
N ALA A 270 6.08 -17.01 -5.42
CA ALA A 270 5.67 -18.05 -6.37
C ALA A 270 4.17 -17.99 -6.66
N VAL A 271 3.34 -17.81 -5.63
CA VAL A 271 1.88 -17.64 -5.82
C VAL A 271 1.59 -16.40 -6.68
N CYS A 272 2.25 -15.27 -6.44
CA CYS A 272 2.09 -14.05 -7.25
C CYS A 272 2.44 -14.28 -8.73
N MET A 273 3.59 -14.91 -9.01
CA MET A 273 4.04 -15.16 -10.38
C MET A 273 3.13 -16.15 -11.11
N VAL A 274 2.74 -17.25 -10.45
CA VAL A 274 1.83 -18.25 -11.03
C VAL A 274 0.45 -17.63 -11.27
N ALA A 275 -0.08 -16.85 -10.33
CA ALA A 275 -1.37 -16.19 -10.52
C ALA A 275 -1.36 -15.22 -11.71
N ALA A 276 -0.28 -14.43 -11.87
CA ALA A 276 -0.12 -13.50 -12.97
C ALA A 276 -0.05 -14.22 -14.33
N THR A 277 0.78 -15.27 -14.43
CA THR A 277 0.97 -16.01 -15.68
C THR A 277 -0.26 -16.84 -16.08
N VAL A 278 -0.93 -17.47 -15.11
CA VAL A 278 -2.18 -18.19 -15.35
C VAL A 278 -3.29 -17.23 -15.79
N ALA A 279 -3.45 -16.11 -15.11
CA ALA A 279 -4.46 -15.12 -15.47
C ALA A 279 -4.16 -14.51 -16.86
N ALA A 280 -2.89 -14.23 -17.18
CA ALA A 280 -2.49 -13.76 -18.50
C ALA A 280 -2.82 -14.79 -19.58
N ALA A 281 -2.50 -16.06 -19.36
CA ALA A 281 -2.80 -17.14 -20.30
C ALA A 281 -4.31 -17.32 -20.53
N LEU A 282 -5.11 -17.31 -19.46
CA LEU A 282 -6.56 -17.44 -19.55
C LEU A 282 -7.20 -16.30 -20.34
N VAL A 283 -6.74 -15.07 -20.11
CA VAL A 283 -7.24 -13.88 -20.80
C VAL A 283 -6.82 -13.89 -22.27
N GLN A 284 -5.60 -14.33 -22.58
CA GLN A 284 -5.11 -14.45 -23.95
C GLN A 284 -5.87 -15.53 -24.73
N LEU A 285 -6.25 -16.66 -24.10
CA LEU A 285 -7.02 -17.74 -24.72
C LEU A 285 -8.43 -17.28 -25.15
N ILE A 286 -9.02 -16.29 -24.48
CA ILE A 286 -10.32 -15.71 -24.87
C ILE A 286 -10.19 -14.58 -25.88
N GLY A 287 -8.98 -14.35 -26.43
CA GLY A 287 -8.73 -13.34 -27.45
C GLY A 287 -8.59 -11.91 -26.94
N ILE A 288 -8.32 -11.75 -25.63
CA ILE A 288 -8.03 -10.46 -24.99
C ILE A 288 -6.53 -10.42 -24.66
N GLU A 289 -5.94 -9.22 -24.67
CA GLU A 289 -4.52 -9.03 -24.34
C GLU A 289 -4.17 -9.62 -22.95
N GLY A 290 -3.24 -10.58 -22.91
CA GLY A 290 -2.89 -11.31 -21.67
C GLY A 290 -2.39 -10.42 -20.54
N ALA A 291 -1.79 -9.30 -20.88
CA ALA A 291 -1.32 -8.32 -19.90
C ALA A 291 -2.47 -7.79 -18.99
N LEU A 292 -3.71 -7.71 -19.48
CA LEU A 292 -4.90 -7.41 -18.67
C LEU A 292 -5.14 -8.49 -17.61
N GLY A 293 -4.90 -9.77 -17.94
CA GLY A 293 -5.00 -10.87 -16.96
C GLY A 293 -4.02 -10.69 -15.80
N ALA A 294 -2.77 -10.33 -16.10
CA ALA A 294 -1.78 -10.04 -15.07
C ALA A 294 -2.18 -8.83 -14.18
N PHE A 295 -2.76 -7.79 -14.77
CA PHE A 295 -3.32 -6.65 -14.01
C PHE A 295 -4.43 -7.11 -13.05
N VAL A 296 -5.40 -7.88 -13.54
CA VAL A 296 -6.50 -8.42 -12.71
C VAL A 296 -5.96 -9.30 -11.58
N ALA A 297 -4.94 -10.14 -11.85
CA ALA A 297 -4.27 -10.93 -10.82
C ALA A 297 -3.63 -10.02 -9.75
N GLY A 298 -3.02 -8.91 -10.15
CA GLY A 298 -2.48 -7.90 -9.24
C GLY A 298 -3.54 -7.31 -8.31
N VAL A 299 -4.69 -6.92 -8.86
CA VAL A 299 -5.83 -6.41 -8.08
C VAL A 299 -6.36 -7.45 -7.10
N VAL A 300 -6.49 -8.71 -7.52
CA VAL A 300 -6.93 -9.82 -6.66
C VAL A 300 -5.94 -10.06 -5.52
N LEU A 301 -4.64 -10.08 -5.82
CA LEU A 301 -3.59 -10.24 -4.82
C LEU A 301 -3.56 -9.08 -3.82
N ALA A 302 -3.71 -7.84 -4.29
CA ALA A 302 -3.74 -6.66 -3.42
C ALA A 302 -4.94 -6.65 -2.45
N ARG A 303 -6.07 -7.23 -2.86
CA ARG A 303 -7.27 -7.37 -2.02
C ARG A 303 -7.20 -8.51 -1.01
N SER A 304 -6.25 -9.41 -1.15
CA SER A 304 -6.10 -10.52 -0.23
C SER A 304 -5.61 -10.03 1.13
N ARG A 305 -6.35 -10.38 2.19
CA ARG A 305 -5.95 -10.12 3.58
C ARG A 305 -4.69 -10.87 4.00
N PHE A 306 -4.28 -11.86 3.23
CA PHE A 306 -3.07 -12.66 3.45
C PHE A 306 -1.89 -12.21 2.59
N ALA A 307 -2.07 -11.19 1.73
CA ALA A 307 -0.97 -10.61 0.98
C ALA A 307 -0.03 -9.87 1.95
N ASP A 308 1.25 -10.27 1.92
CA ASP A 308 2.26 -9.59 2.71
C ASP A 308 2.79 -8.36 1.96
N ALA A 309 2.79 -7.21 2.63
CA ALA A 309 3.30 -5.97 2.06
C ALA A 309 4.79 -6.08 1.67
N GLY A 310 5.56 -6.94 2.35
CA GLY A 310 6.95 -7.24 1.99
C GLY A 310 7.05 -7.94 0.64
N THR A 311 6.25 -8.99 0.43
CA THR A 311 6.19 -9.74 -0.84
C THR A 311 5.75 -8.86 -2.01
N LEU A 312 4.69 -8.07 -1.85
CA LEU A 312 4.22 -7.14 -2.88
C LEU A 312 5.29 -6.10 -3.22
N ARG A 313 6.01 -5.61 -2.22
CA ARG A 313 7.13 -4.67 -2.40
C ARG A 313 8.28 -5.28 -3.20
N VAL A 314 8.64 -6.55 -2.98
CA VAL A 314 9.68 -7.24 -3.75
C VAL A 314 9.30 -7.33 -5.22
N VAL A 315 8.04 -7.68 -5.53
CA VAL A 315 7.55 -7.72 -6.93
C VAL A 315 7.59 -6.34 -7.56
N ALA A 316 7.13 -5.31 -6.85
CA ALA A 316 7.15 -3.93 -7.32
C ALA A 316 8.59 -3.42 -7.57
N GLN A 317 9.54 -3.75 -6.68
CA GLN A 317 10.95 -3.40 -6.84
C GLN A 317 11.58 -4.11 -8.04
N LEU A 318 11.29 -5.40 -8.25
CA LEU A 318 11.79 -6.14 -9.41
C LEU A 318 11.18 -5.59 -10.70
N SER A 319 9.89 -5.27 -10.69
CA SER A 319 9.22 -4.60 -11.81
C SER A 319 9.91 -3.26 -12.13
N ALA A 320 10.12 -2.40 -11.14
CA ALA A 320 10.73 -1.08 -11.33
C ALA A 320 12.21 -1.14 -11.73
N ALA A 321 12.97 -2.15 -11.25
CA ALA A 321 14.41 -2.26 -11.52
C ALA A 321 14.75 -2.93 -12.84
N PHE A 322 13.90 -3.82 -13.36
CA PHE A 322 14.21 -4.62 -14.54
C PHE A 322 13.10 -4.57 -15.60
N PHE A 323 11.89 -4.97 -15.25
CA PHE A 323 10.83 -5.19 -16.23
C PHE A 323 10.26 -3.89 -16.82
N ALA A 324 9.97 -2.90 -16.00
CA ALA A 324 9.43 -1.62 -16.48
C ALA A 324 10.44 -0.86 -17.38
N PRO A 325 11.73 -0.69 -16.98
CA PRO A 325 12.72 -0.08 -17.85
C PRO A 325 12.88 -0.80 -19.19
N LEU A 326 12.90 -2.13 -19.16
CA LEU A 326 13.05 -2.93 -20.38
C LEU A 326 11.83 -2.80 -21.29
N TYR A 327 10.62 -2.86 -20.74
CA TYR A 327 9.39 -2.65 -21.50
C TYR A 327 9.35 -1.26 -22.16
N PHE A 328 9.61 -0.20 -21.39
CA PHE A 328 9.53 1.16 -21.93
C PHE A 328 10.64 1.43 -22.96
N ALA A 329 11.83 0.88 -22.76
CA ALA A 329 12.89 0.99 -23.75
C ALA A 329 12.54 0.23 -25.03
N THR A 330 11.98 -0.97 -24.96
CA THR A 330 11.51 -1.70 -26.14
C THR A 330 10.34 -0.99 -26.86
N ALA A 331 9.44 -0.38 -26.11
CA ALA A 331 8.41 0.47 -26.69
C ALA A 331 9.02 1.70 -27.41
N GLY A 332 10.00 2.36 -26.79
CA GLY A 332 10.74 3.46 -27.38
C GLY A 332 11.47 3.10 -28.67
N LEU A 333 12.01 1.86 -28.79
CA LEU A 333 12.65 1.37 -30.01
C LEU A 333 11.73 1.41 -31.25
N GLN A 334 10.44 1.20 -31.05
CA GLN A 334 9.45 1.18 -32.13
C GLN A 334 9.05 2.60 -32.58
N ALA A 335 9.38 3.63 -31.80
CA ALA A 335 9.08 5.02 -32.12
C ALA A 335 10.19 5.63 -32.99
N ASN A 336 9.81 6.06 -34.18
CA ASN A 336 10.73 6.79 -35.07
C ASN A 336 10.34 8.27 -35.14
N LEU A 337 10.95 9.10 -34.28
CA LEU A 337 10.61 10.53 -34.19
C LEU A 337 10.96 11.31 -35.48
N LEU A 338 11.77 10.76 -36.38
CA LEU A 338 12.04 11.36 -37.68
C LEU A 338 10.77 11.42 -38.54
N LEU A 339 9.82 10.50 -38.33
CA LEU A 339 8.52 10.51 -39.02
C LEU A 339 7.70 11.77 -38.69
N LEU A 340 7.96 12.42 -37.54
CA LEU A 340 7.30 13.70 -37.22
C LEU A 340 7.70 14.85 -38.17
N ARG A 341 8.78 14.70 -38.93
CA ARG A 341 9.17 15.66 -39.97
C ARG A 341 8.31 15.55 -41.25
N LEU A 342 7.60 14.42 -41.37
CA LEU A 342 6.78 14.20 -42.56
C LEU A 342 5.51 15.07 -42.51
N PRO A 343 5.10 15.66 -43.64
CA PRO A 343 3.91 16.52 -43.70
C PRO A 343 2.60 15.84 -43.26
N GLN A 344 2.54 14.53 -43.37
CA GLN A 344 1.39 13.72 -42.95
C GLN A 344 1.34 13.41 -41.47
N THR A 345 2.50 13.25 -40.79
CA THR A 345 2.60 12.82 -39.39
C THR A 345 2.58 14.00 -38.42
N LEU A 346 3.22 15.12 -38.80
CA LEU A 346 3.29 16.32 -37.95
C LEU A 346 1.91 16.89 -37.59
N PRO A 347 0.94 17.04 -38.53
CA PRO A 347 -0.41 17.49 -38.17
C PRO A 347 -1.12 16.51 -37.24
N VAL A 348 -0.97 15.19 -37.45
CA VAL A 348 -1.54 14.16 -36.54
C VAL A 348 -1.03 14.35 -35.16
N PHE A 349 0.31 14.47 -34.99
CA PHE A 349 0.93 14.74 -33.67
C PHE A 349 0.38 16.02 -33.03
N GLY A 350 0.33 17.12 -33.76
CA GLY A 350 -0.19 18.41 -33.28
C GLY A 350 -1.65 18.34 -32.82
N ILE A 351 -2.51 17.70 -33.60
CA ILE A 351 -3.92 17.49 -33.28
C ILE A 351 -4.05 16.62 -32.00
N LEU A 352 -3.35 15.47 -31.94
CA LEU A 352 -3.40 14.58 -30.79
C LEU A 352 -2.91 15.28 -29.54
N LEU A 353 -1.83 16.05 -29.62
CA LEU A 353 -1.27 16.79 -28.49
C LEU A 353 -2.24 17.85 -27.96
N ILE A 354 -2.74 18.72 -28.86
CA ILE A 354 -3.61 19.86 -28.48
C ILE A 354 -4.95 19.34 -27.99
N VAL A 355 -5.62 18.50 -28.76
CA VAL A 355 -6.93 17.94 -28.38
C VAL A 355 -6.80 17.08 -27.13
N GLY A 356 -5.78 16.23 -27.08
CA GLY A 356 -5.55 15.37 -25.92
C GLY A 356 -5.30 16.15 -24.63
N ALA A 357 -4.43 17.15 -24.65
CA ALA A 357 -4.13 17.96 -23.46
C ALA A 357 -5.33 18.84 -23.05
N ALA A 358 -5.97 19.51 -24.03
CA ALA A 358 -7.08 20.41 -23.77
C ALA A 358 -8.32 19.67 -23.23
N THR A 359 -8.71 18.57 -23.89
CA THR A 359 -9.91 17.80 -23.47
C THR A 359 -9.70 17.06 -22.17
N LYS A 360 -8.48 16.58 -21.91
CA LYS A 360 -8.12 15.97 -20.63
C LYS A 360 -8.20 16.98 -19.49
N PHE A 361 -7.61 18.16 -19.67
CA PHE A 361 -7.71 19.26 -18.71
C PHE A 361 -9.16 19.69 -18.51
N ALA A 362 -9.88 19.98 -19.59
CA ALA A 362 -11.27 20.44 -19.52
C ALA A 362 -12.19 19.39 -18.89
N GLY A 363 -12.11 18.14 -19.29
CA GLY A 363 -12.93 17.06 -18.75
C GLY A 363 -12.68 16.85 -17.26
N THR A 364 -11.41 16.85 -16.83
CA THR A 364 -11.05 16.77 -15.42
C THR A 364 -11.56 17.98 -14.63
N TYR A 365 -11.37 19.18 -15.14
CA TYR A 365 -11.83 20.43 -14.52
C TYR A 365 -13.35 20.46 -14.36
N LEU A 366 -14.10 20.08 -15.40
CA LEU A 366 -15.57 20.00 -15.38
C LEU A 366 -16.06 18.91 -14.43
N GLY A 367 -15.44 17.73 -14.43
CA GLY A 367 -15.73 16.65 -13.49
C GLY A 367 -15.49 17.08 -12.03
N ALA A 368 -14.37 17.76 -11.78
CA ALA A 368 -14.06 18.31 -10.45
C ALA A 368 -15.06 19.44 -10.06
N ALA A 369 -15.54 20.22 -11.02
CA ALA A 369 -16.59 21.22 -10.78
C ALA A 369 -17.94 20.57 -10.43
N ALA A 370 -18.32 19.50 -11.13
CA ALA A 370 -19.50 18.69 -10.79
C ALA A 370 -19.38 18.02 -9.42
N GLY A 371 -18.16 17.64 -9.04
CA GLY A 371 -17.81 17.16 -7.70
C GLY A 371 -17.77 18.25 -6.61
N ARG A 372 -18.02 19.52 -6.97
CA ARG A 372 -18.02 20.70 -6.08
C ARG A 372 -16.66 20.98 -5.40
N LEU A 373 -15.58 20.58 -6.04
CA LEU A 373 -14.22 20.83 -5.50
C LEU A 373 -13.84 22.32 -5.64
N PRO A 374 -12.96 22.84 -4.78
CA PRO A 374 -12.43 24.20 -4.85
C PRO A 374 -11.69 24.46 -6.18
N ARG A 375 -11.66 25.72 -6.64
CA ARG A 375 -11.07 26.10 -7.94
C ARG A 375 -9.61 25.64 -8.09
N MET A 376 -8.80 25.77 -7.03
CA MET A 376 -7.39 25.38 -7.07
C MET A 376 -7.20 23.87 -7.21
N GLU A 377 -8.05 23.07 -6.57
CA GLU A 377 -8.06 21.63 -6.73
C GLU A 377 -8.44 21.21 -8.16
N ARG A 378 -9.44 21.88 -8.77
CA ARG A 378 -9.84 21.63 -10.16
C ARG A 378 -8.67 21.83 -11.12
N ILE A 379 -7.89 22.90 -10.91
CA ILE A 379 -6.70 23.21 -11.72
C ILE A 379 -5.62 22.16 -11.48
N ALA A 380 -5.31 21.85 -10.21
CA ALA A 380 -4.32 20.85 -9.86
C ALA A 380 -4.64 19.46 -10.42
N LEU A 381 -5.91 19.03 -10.29
CA LEU A 381 -6.41 17.78 -10.87
C LEU A 381 -6.32 17.77 -12.40
N GLY A 382 -6.73 18.88 -13.07
CA GLY A 382 -6.67 19.03 -14.52
C GLY A 382 -5.24 18.90 -15.05
N ILE A 383 -4.27 19.48 -14.36
CA ILE A 383 -2.86 19.37 -14.72
C ILE A 383 -2.32 17.98 -14.36
N GLY A 384 -2.58 17.49 -13.14
CA GLY A 384 -2.04 16.21 -12.63
C GLY A 384 -2.47 15.00 -13.46
N LEU A 385 -3.76 14.92 -13.84
CA LEU A 385 -4.29 13.84 -14.67
C LEU A 385 -3.87 13.93 -16.16
N ASN A 386 -3.21 15.00 -16.59
CA ASN A 386 -2.53 15.08 -17.87
C ASN A 386 -1.17 14.34 -17.89
N GLY A 387 -0.68 13.87 -16.74
CA GLY A 387 0.45 12.96 -16.68
C GLY A 387 0.12 11.68 -17.45
N ARG A 388 0.81 11.47 -18.57
CA ARG A 388 0.60 10.34 -19.47
C ARG A 388 1.83 9.44 -19.43
N GLY A 389 1.70 8.18 -19.86
CA GLY A 389 2.85 7.28 -19.84
C GLY A 389 2.46 5.85 -20.15
N THR A 390 2.52 4.98 -19.14
CA THR A 390 2.41 3.53 -19.27
C THR A 390 1.23 3.08 -20.12
N VAL A 391 0.01 3.40 -19.75
CA VAL A 391 -1.20 2.90 -20.41
C VAL A 391 -1.33 3.41 -21.84
N GLN A 392 -0.91 4.66 -22.08
CA GLN A 392 -0.93 5.24 -23.41
C GLN A 392 0.07 4.57 -24.36
N VAL A 393 1.28 4.27 -23.85
CA VAL A 393 2.29 3.54 -24.60
C VAL A 393 1.82 2.10 -24.87
N ILE A 394 1.18 1.46 -23.89
CA ILE A 394 0.56 0.14 -24.05
C ILE A 394 -0.51 0.17 -25.14
N ALA A 395 -1.44 1.15 -25.12
CA ALA A 395 -2.44 1.29 -26.15
C ALA A 395 -1.82 1.45 -27.54
N GLY A 396 -0.73 2.24 -27.62
CA GLY A 396 0.03 2.42 -28.85
C GLY A 396 0.70 1.12 -29.32
N THR A 397 1.42 0.41 -28.47
CA THR A 397 2.15 -0.84 -28.83
C THR A 397 1.19 -1.97 -29.19
N VAL A 398 0.10 -2.13 -28.44
CA VAL A 398 -0.93 -3.12 -28.76
C VAL A 398 -1.61 -2.77 -30.08
N GLY A 399 -1.93 -1.49 -30.31
CA GLY A 399 -2.53 -1.02 -31.55
C GLY A 399 -1.62 -1.20 -32.77
N LEU A 400 -0.32 -0.96 -32.60
CA LEU A 400 0.69 -1.22 -33.65
C LEU A 400 0.84 -2.71 -33.93
N ALA A 401 0.96 -3.53 -32.87
CA ALA A 401 1.07 -4.99 -33.01
C ALA A 401 -0.17 -5.63 -33.62
N ALA A 402 -1.35 -5.11 -33.32
CA ALA A 402 -2.62 -5.54 -33.94
C ALA A 402 -2.84 -5.00 -35.35
N GLY A 403 -1.92 -4.18 -35.88
CA GLY A 403 -2.03 -3.56 -37.20
C GLY A 403 -3.14 -2.51 -37.30
N ILE A 404 -3.66 -2.00 -36.18
CA ILE A 404 -4.71 -0.96 -36.14
C ILE A 404 -4.10 0.44 -36.37
N LEU A 405 -2.90 0.67 -35.82
CA LEU A 405 -2.14 1.90 -36.00
C LEU A 405 -1.01 1.71 -37.04
N ASP A 406 -0.72 2.77 -37.80
CA ASP A 406 0.52 2.85 -38.54
C ASP A 406 1.67 3.33 -37.62
N THR A 407 2.91 3.19 -38.08
CA THR A 407 4.12 3.59 -37.31
C THR A 407 4.14 5.11 -37.05
N GLY A 408 3.61 5.92 -37.98
CA GLY A 408 3.57 7.38 -37.80
C GLY A 408 2.63 7.80 -36.68
N THR A 409 1.44 7.24 -36.63
CA THR A 409 0.47 7.50 -35.56
C THR A 409 0.94 6.97 -34.22
N TYR A 410 1.55 5.78 -34.20
CA TYR A 410 2.20 5.26 -33.00
C TYR A 410 3.27 6.24 -32.48
N THR A 411 4.16 6.70 -33.36
CA THR A 411 5.21 7.66 -33.02
C THR A 411 4.61 8.98 -32.49
N ALA A 412 3.52 9.48 -33.10
CA ALA A 412 2.81 10.66 -32.63
C ALA A 412 2.24 10.47 -31.19
N ILE A 413 1.68 9.31 -30.90
CA ILE A 413 1.17 8.96 -29.56
C ILE A 413 2.32 8.92 -28.53
N VAL A 414 3.43 8.28 -28.85
CA VAL A 414 4.61 8.20 -27.96
C VAL A 414 5.21 9.59 -27.73
N ALA A 415 5.38 10.39 -28.78
CA ALA A 415 5.89 11.76 -28.66
C ALA A 415 4.96 12.66 -27.82
N MET A 416 3.65 12.54 -27.99
CA MET A 416 2.66 13.24 -27.16
C MET A 416 2.79 12.79 -25.70
N SER A 417 2.94 11.50 -25.42
CA SER A 417 3.13 10.96 -24.07
C SER A 417 4.37 11.55 -23.41
N LEU A 418 5.49 11.54 -24.09
CA LEU A 418 6.76 12.13 -23.61
C LEU A 418 6.58 13.61 -23.28
N LEU A 419 6.03 14.39 -24.19
CA LEU A 419 5.91 15.85 -24.03
C LEU A 419 4.96 16.22 -22.90
N THR A 420 3.81 15.56 -22.79
CA THR A 420 2.84 15.80 -21.70
C THR A 420 3.39 15.37 -20.34
N SER A 421 4.11 14.24 -20.26
CA SER A 421 4.77 13.79 -19.04
C SER A 421 5.88 14.73 -18.58
N LEU A 422 6.65 15.30 -19.51
CA LEU A 422 7.66 16.33 -19.21
C LEU A 422 7.03 17.64 -18.73
N ALA A 423 5.89 18.04 -19.29
CA ALA A 423 5.23 19.30 -18.97
C ALA A 423 4.46 19.25 -17.65
N THR A 424 3.91 18.10 -17.26
CA THR A 424 3.03 17.95 -16.08
C THR A 424 3.70 18.32 -14.74
N PRO A 425 4.90 17.82 -14.36
CA PRO A 425 5.50 18.14 -13.07
C PRO A 425 5.78 19.63 -12.85
N PRO A 426 6.41 20.37 -13.79
CA PRO A 426 6.65 21.79 -13.58
C PRO A 426 5.36 22.63 -13.55
N LEU A 427 4.35 22.26 -14.34
CA LEU A 427 3.05 22.94 -14.34
C LEU A 427 2.31 22.71 -13.02
N LEU A 428 2.29 21.47 -12.54
CA LEU A 428 1.65 21.13 -11.27
C LEU A 428 2.36 21.80 -10.08
N ARG A 429 3.70 21.78 -10.05
CA ARG A 429 4.48 22.52 -9.03
C ARG A 429 4.12 24.01 -8.99
N ARG A 430 3.98 24.66 -10.15
CA ARG A 430 3.59 26.07 -10.21
C ARG A 430 2.16 26.27 -9.69
N ALA A 431 1.23 25.37 -10.03
CA ALA A 431 -0.17 25.47 -9.62
C ALA A 431 -0.34 25.32 -8.10
N VAL A 432 0.40 24.37 -7.46
CA VAL A 432 0.24 24.05 -6.03
C VAL A 432 1.20 24.83 -5.10
N ARG A 433 2.21 25.52 -5.63
CA ARG A 433 3.28 26.14 -4.82
C ARG A 433 2.79 27.15 -3.76
N ARG A 434 1.66 27.81 -3.99
CA ARG A 434 1.09 28.83 -3.09
C ARG A 434 -0.21 28.36 -2.43
N TRP A 435 -0.55 27.09 -2.58
CA TRP A 435 -1.81 26.59 -2.07
C TRP A 435 -1.57 25.59 -0.91
N GLU A 436 -1.96 26.02 0.29
CA GLU A 436 -1.74 25.27 1.52
C GLU A 436 -2.83 24.21 1.81
N GLY A 437 -3.85 24.10 0.97
CA GLY A 437 -4.99 23.22 1.20
C GLY A 437 -6.15 23.87 1.96
N SER A 438 -7.26 23.14 2.06
CA SER A 438 -8.41 23.59 2.85
C SER A 438 -8.12 23.47 4.35
N PRO A 439 -8.80 24.25 5.23
CA PRO A 439 -8.67 24.09 6.68
C PRO A 439 -9.03 22.69 7.17
N GLU A 440 -9.97 22.02 6.50
CA GLU A 440 -10.42 20.66 6.79
C GLU A 440 -9.34 19.64 6.39
N GLU A 441 -8.74 19.78 5.20
CA GLU A 441 -7.61 18.98 4.74
C GLU A 441 -6.43 19.08 5.71
N ARG A 442 -6.07 20.29 6.14
CA ARG A 442 -4.97 20.49 7.11
C ARG A 442 -5.24 19.78 8.42
N ARG A 443 -6.46 19.90 8.98
CA ARG A 443 -6.83 19.19 10.21
C ARG A 443 -6.75 17.67 10.04
N ARG A 444 -7.19 17.15 8.90
CA ARG A 444 -7.11 15.72 8.59
C ARG A 444 -5.67 15.24 8.50
N LEU A 445 -4.81 15.97 7.78
CA LEU A 445 -3.39 15.65 7.64
C LEU A 445 -2.65 15.69 8.98
N ASP A 446 -2.92 16.71 9.82
CA ASP A 446 -2.36 16.80 11.16
C ASP A 446 -2.79 15.59 12.02
N LEU A 447 -4.05 15.15 11.88
CA LEU A 447 -4.55 13.97 12.57
C LEU A 447 -3.89 12.68 12.07
N GLU A 448 -3.79 12.50 10.74
CA GLU A 448 -3.13 11.34 10.12
C GLU A 448 -1.63 11.27 10.47
N GLU A 449 -0.94 12.40 10.51
CA GLU A 449 0.48 12.46 10.91
C GLU A 449 0.65 12.03 12.37
N ARG A 450 -0.28 12.41 13.23
CA ARG A 450 -0.33 11.97 14.64
C ARG A 450 -0.53 10.46 14.74
N ILE A 451 -1.52 9.90 13.99
CA ILE A 451 -1.84 8.47 13.98
C ILE A 451 -0.69 7.63 13.37
N SER A 452 -0.01 8.12 12.35
CA SER A 452 1.09 7.38 11.71
C SER A 452 2.32 7.16 12.61
N GLY A 453 2.44 7.94 13.70
CA GLY A 453 3.46 7.76 14.74
C GLY A 453 3.07 6.80 15.86
N HIS A 454 1.90 6.16 15.78
CA HIS A 454 1.38 5.29 16.83
C HIS A 454 2.08 3.93 16.85
N LEU A 455 2.36 3.45 18.07
CA LEU A 455 2.99 2.16 18.32
C LEU A 455 1.95 1.04 18.46
N LEU A 456 0.83 1.33 19.11
CA LEU A 456 -0.20 0.38 19.55
C LEU A 456 -1.55 0.62 18.87
N VAL A 457 -2.03 1.87 18.82
CA VAL A 457 -3.34 2.25 18.26
C VAL A 457 -3.20 2.45 16.75
N THR A 458 -3.23 1.39 15.99
CA THR A 458 -3.06 1.41 14.53
C THR A 458 -4.38 1.13 13.81
N GLU A 459 -4.50 1.53 12.55
CA GLU A 459 -5.62 1.15 11.68
C GLU A 459 -5.56 -0.31 11.21
N LYS A 460 -4.46 -1.02 11.52
CA LYS A 460 -4.31 -2.42 11.20
C LYS A 460 -5.21 -3.28 12.09
N ARG A 461 -5.50 -4.48 11.61
CA ARG A 461 -6.25 -5.48 12.34
C ARG A 461 -5.66 -5.76 13.73
N VAL A 462 -6.51 -5.81 14.75
CA VAL A 462 -6.11 -6.13 16.13
C VAL A 462 -6.40 -7.59 16.42
N LEU A 463 -5.42 -8.27 16.99
CA LEU A 463 -5.60 -9.60 17.56
C LEU A 463 -5.94 -9.45 19.04
N MET A 464 -7.05 -10.02 19.47
CA MET A 464 -7.48 -9.98 20.86
C MET A 464 -7.55 -11.39 21.43
N VAL A 465 -7.01 -11.57 22.60
CA VAL A 465 -7.04 -12.84 23.35
C VAL A 465 -7.79 -12.64 24.64
N VAL A 466 -8.80 -13.44 24.86
CA VAL A 466 -9.65 -13.36 26.07
C VAL A 466 -9.58 -14.68 26.81
N ASP A 467 -8.95 -14.62 27.97
CA ASP A 467 -8.81 -15.73 28.90
C ASP A 467 -9.82 -15.65 30.06
N GLN A 468 -10.36 -14.44 30.31
CA GLN A 468 -11.34 -14.18 31.36
C GLN A 468 -12.46 -13.25 30.87
N GLU A 469 -13.71 -13.57 31.20
CA GLU A 469 -14.90 -12.84 30.71
C GLU A 469 -14.91 -11.36 31.17
N ARG A 470 -14.64 -11.07 32.43
CA ARG A 470 -14.66 -9.69 32.97
C ARG A 470 -13.53 -8.82 32.41
N ALA A 471 -12.31 -9.33 32.34
CA ALA A 471 -11.18 -8.64 31.72
C ALA A 471 -11.40 -8.47 30.21
N GLY A 472 -12.04 -9.45 29.57
CA GLY A 472 -12.47 -9.39 28.17
C GLY A 472 -13.45 -8.27 27.91
N ALA A 473 -14.44 -8.06 28.78
CA ALA A 473 -15.39 -6.96 28.65
C ALA A 473 -14.71 -5.59 28.73
N ASP A 474 -13.77 -5.41 29.67
CA ASP A 474 -12.98 -4.18 29.78
C ASP A 474 -12.07 -3.97 28.57
N ALA A 475 -11.45 -5.02 28.06
CA ALA A 475 -10.58 -4.96 26.90
C ALA A 475 -11.36 -4.65 25.61
N ILE A 476 -12.54 -5.23 25.41
CA ILE A 476 -13.43 -4.89 24.28
C ILE A 476 -13.88 -3.43 24.37
N TRP A 477 -14.30 -3.00 25.55
CA TRP A 477 -14.68 -1.61 25.77
C TRP A 477 -13.51 -0.67 25.45
N LEU A 478 -12.29 -1.00 25.90
CA LEU A 478 -11.09 -0.23 25.62
C LEU A 478 -10.79 -0.19 24.10
N VAL A 479 -10.81 -1.33 23.41
CA VAL A 479 -10.56 -1.39 21.97
C VAL A 479 -11.64 -0.62 21.20
N ALA A 480 -12.89 -0.72 21.61
CA ALA A 480 -14.00 0.00 20.98
C ALA A 480 -13.83 1.53 21.06
N HIS A 481 -13.28 2.05 22.16
CA HIS A 481 -13.15 3.48 22.39
C HIS A 481 -11.74 4.05 22.11
N ALA A 482 -10.68 3.24 22.15
CA ALA A 482 -9.32 3.73 21.90
C ALA A 482 -8.82 3.50 20.47
N TRP A 483 -9.24 2.42 19.76
CA TRP A 483 -8.86 2.17 18.38
C TRP A 483 -9.84 2.76 17.37
N PRO A 484 -9.38 3.13 16.15
CA PRO A 484 -10.24 3.66 15.08
C PRO A 484 -11.44 2.77 14.78
N GLU A 485 -12.59 3.36 14.43
CA GLU A 485 -13.86 2.62 14.21
C GLU A 485 -13.78 1.59 13.07
N GLY A 486 -12.96 1.83 12.05
CA GLY A 486 -12.73 0.90 10.94
C GLY A 486 -11.75 -0.24 11.23
N THR A 487 -11.17 -0.31 12.45
CA THR A 487 -10.19 -1.35 12.80
C THR A 487 -10.88 -2.71 12.94
N ALA A 488 -10.52 -3.68 12.10
CA ALA A 488 -11.02 -5.04 12.19
C ALA A 488 -10.42 -5.78 13.39
N LEU A 489 -11.20 -6.65 14.03
CA LEU A 489 -10.85 -7.36 15.25
C LEU A 489 -10.90 -8.89 15.02
N THR A 490 -9.91 -9.62 15.47
CA THR A 490 -9.98 -11.07 15.60
C THR A 490 -9.91 -11.41 17.08
N VAL A 491 -10.93 -12.08 17.60
CA VAL A 491 -11.02 -12.46 19.00
C VAL A 491 -10.81 -13.96 19.14
N ILE A 492 -9.78 -14.34 19.90
CA ILE A 492 -9.51 -15.72 20.30
C ILE A 492 -10.01 -15.89 21.73
N THR A 493 -10.93 -16.81 21.94
CA THR A 493 -11.45 -17.17 23.27
C THR A 493 -11.12 -18.60 23.60
N THR A 494 -11.04 -18.92 24.90
CA THR A 494 -11.02 -20.31 25.40
C THR A 494 -12.46 -20.80 25.57
N ASP A 495 -12.67 -22.12 25.64
CA ASP A 495 -13.98 -22.74 25.85
C ASP A 495 -14.71 -22.29 27.13
N SER A 496 -13.98 -21.66 28.04
CA SER A 496 -14.52 -21.14 29.31
C SER A 496 -15.36 -19.87 29.20
N VAL A 497 -15.53 -19.29 27.96
CA VAL A 497 -16.14 -17.95 27.79
C VAL A 497 -17.29 -17.90 26.75
N PRO A 498 -18.28 -18.82 26.79
CA PRO A 498 -19.34 -18.84 25.77
C PRO A 498 -20.26 -17.61 25.81
N ARG A 499 -20.45 -16.97 26.97
CA ARG A 499 -21.29 -15.77 27.13
C ARG A 499 -20.61 -14.47 26.74
N PHE A 500 -19.30 -14.47 26.60
CA PHE A 500 -18.53 -13.27 26.27
C PHE A 500 -18.92 -12.65 24.93
N ARG A 501 -19.26 -13.46 23.92
CA ARG A 501 -19.68 -12.95 22.61
C ARG A 501 -20.97 -12.09 22.71
N GLU A 502 -21.92 -12.49 23.54
CA GLU A 502 -23.16 -11.75 23.73
C GLU A 502 -22.92 -10.43 24.47
N SER A 503 -22.07 -10.45 25.49
CA SER A 503 -21.71 -9.25 26.28
C SER A 503 -20.83 -8.26 25.50
N ALA A 504 -20.05 -8.73 24.52
CA ALA A 504 -19.15 -7.93 23.70
C ALA A 504 -19.86 -7.19 22.55
N THR A 505 -20.91 -7.80 22.00
CA THR A 505 -21.61 -7.31 20.80
C THR A 505 -22.06 -5.83 20.89
N PRO A 506 -22.60 -5.31 21.99
CA PRO A 506 -23.02 -3.92 22.09
C PRO A 506 -21.91 -2.88 21.88
N TYR A 507 -20.65 -3.24 22.16
CA TYR A 507 -19.49 -2.33 22.04
C TYR A 507 -18.83 -2.35 20.67
N LEU A 508 -19.14 -3.33 19.83
CA LEU A 508 -18.43 -3.57 18.57
C LEU A 508 -18.92 -2.71 17.41
N GLY A 509 -20.19 -2.22 17.46
CA GLY A 509 -20.76 -1.41 16.39
C GLY A 509 -20.71 -2.10 15.03
N GLU A 510 -20.28 -1.38 13.99
CA GLU A 510 -20.14 -1.89 12.61
C GLU A 510 -18.77 -2.52 12.33
N ARG A 511 -17.94 -2.78 13.35
CA ARG A 511 -16.60 -3.36 13.16
C ARG A 511 -16.66 -4.78 12.61
N GLU A 512 -15.76 -5.11 11.69
CA GLU A 512 -15.56 -6.49 11.24
C GLU A 512 -14.90 -7.30 12.37
N VAL A 513 -15.61 -8.27 12.92
CA VAL A 513 -15.11 -9.13 14.01
C VAL A 513 -15.11 -10.59 13.59
N GLU A 514 -13.95 -11.21 13.66
CA GLU A 514 -13.77 -12.65 13.45
C GLU A 514 -13.58 -13.34 14.81
N TRP A 515 -14.49 -14.24 15.14
CA TRP A 515 -14.46 -15.01 16.39
C TRP A 515 -13.81 -16.36 16.17
N ARG A 516 -12.88 -16.73 17.04
CA ARG A 516 -12.23 -18.04 17.04
C ARG A 516 -12.21 -18.61 18.44
N VAL A 517 -12.50 -19.88 18.55
CA VAL A 517 -12.33 -20.65 19.79
C VAL A 517 -11.01 -21.38 19.66
N ALA A 518 -10.12 -21.23 20.65
CA ALA A 518 -8.93 -22.05 20.75
C ALA A 518 -9.38 -23.46 21.14
N GLU A 519 -9.19 -24.44 20.24
CA GLU A 519 -9.27 -25.85 20.64
C GLU A 519 -8.24 -26.13 21.75
N PRO A 520 -8.30 -27.26 22.47
CA PRO A 520 -7.49 -27.52 23.66
C PRO A 520 -5.96 -27.51 23.47
N SER A 521 -5.49 -27.01 22.32
CA SER A 521 -4.10 -26.60 22.12
C SER A 521 -3.75 -25.40 22.99
N PRO A 522 -2.52 -25.27 23.50
CA PRO A 522 -2.12 -24.13 24.30
C PRO A 522 -2.46 -22.82 23.57
N LEU A 523 -3.18 -21.91 24.22
CA LEU A 523 -3.56 -20.60 23.70
C LEU A 523 -2.39 -19.86 23.03
N ALA A 524 -1.19 -20.08 23.57
CA ALA A 524 0.06 -19.53 23.03
C ALA A 524 0.37 -20.01 21.59
N GLU A 525 0.07 -21.25 21.23
CA GLU A 525 0.28 -21.78 19.87
C GLU A 525 -0.73 -21.20 18.89
N ALA A 526 -1.99 -21.04 19.32
CA ALA A 526 -3.04 -20.42 18.50
C ALA A 526 -2.67 -18.95 18.18
N VAL A 527 -2.18 -18.20 19.15
CA VAL A 527 -1.72 -16.81 18.97
C VAL A 527 -0.46 -16.76 18.12
N GLU A 528 0.51 -17.65 18.34
CA GLU A 528 1.74 -17.72 17.55
C GLU A 528 1.46 -17.97 16.06
N SER A 529 0.51 -18.85 15.76
CA SER A 529 0.13 -19.11 14.38
C SER A 529 -0.63 -17.92 13.76
N GLU A 530 -1.46 -17.25 14.56
CA GLU A 530 -2.32 -16.17 14.08
C GLU A 530 -1.55 -14.84 13.90
N GLN A 531 -0.62 -14.48 14.79
CA GLN A 531 0.16 -13.24 14.71
C GLN A 531 0.92 -13.09 13.38
N SER A 532 1.29 -14.22 12.75
CA SER A 532 1.97 -14.23 11.45
C SER A 532 1.09 -13.68 10.31
N LEU A 533 -0.22 -13.49 10.52
CA LEU A 533 -1.17 -13.07 9.51
C LEU A 533 -1.27 -11.55 9.32
N GLY A 534 -0.41 -10.75 9.97
CA GLY A 534 -0.25 -9.32 9.67
C GLY A 534 -1.09 -8.39 10.52
N TYR A 535 -1.29 -8.72 11.79
CA TYR A 535 -1.91 -7.83 12.78
C TYR A 535 -1.01 -6.65 13.14
N GLY A 536 -1.62 -5.53 13.56
CA GLY A 536 -0.90 -4.33 14.00
C GLY A 536 -0.56 -4.34 15.47
N SER A 537 -1.42 -4.92 16.32
CA SER A 537 -1.24 -5.02 17.76
C SER A 537 -1.97 -6.24 18.34
N LEU A 538 -1.53 -6.67 19.51
CA LEU A 538 -2.17 -7.71 20.32
C LEU A 538 -2.78 -7.07 21.56
N VAL A 539 -4.01 -7.43 21.90
CA VAL A 539 -4.66 -7.08 23.18
C VAL A 539 -4.94 -8.38 23.93
N VAL A 540 -4.42 -8.51 25.12
CA VAL A 540 -4.62 -9.69 25.96
C VAL A 540 -5.44 -9.30 27.19
N ALA A 541 -6.54 -9.99 27.41
CA ALA A 541 -7.40 -9.81 28.59
C ALA A 541 -7.21 -11.01 29.51
N SER A 542 -6.63 -10.80 30.70
CA SER A 542 -6.29 -11.87 31.65
C SER A 542 -6.48 -11.46 33.10
N ARG A 543 -6.43 -12.42 33.99
CA ARG A 543 -6.42 -12.22 35.44
C ARG A 543 -5.06 -11.77 35.96
N LEU A 544 -5.09 -11.07 37.08
CA LEU A 544 -3.95 -10.84 37.90
C LEU A 544 -3.82 -12.01 38.90
N ASN A 545 -2.84 -12.90 38.70
CA ASN A 545 -2.56 -13.93 39.69
C ASN A 545 -1.54 -13.43 40.75
N GLN A 546 -1.96 -13.42 42.01
CA GLN A 546 -1.05 -13.29 43.14
C GLN A 546 -0.65 -14.68 43.62
N GLY A 547 0.54 -15.11 43.25
CA GLY A 547 1.39 -15.98 44.08
C GLY A 547 1.13 -17.48 44.11
N GLU A 548 0.25 -18.10 43.35
CA GLU A 548 0.18 -19.56 43.23
C GLU A 548 0.37 -20.00 41.78
N ALA A 549 1.39 -20.83 41.57
CA ALA A 549 1.66 -21.50 40.29
C ALA A 549 0.54 -22.51 40.00
N ASP A 550 -0.58 -22.02 39.50
CA ASP A 550 -1.62 -22.89 38.89
C ASP A 550 -1.13 -23.34 37.51
N PRO A 551 -0.92 -24.65 37.30
CA PRO A 551 -0.49 -25.20 36.01
C PRO A 551 -1.39 -24.88 34.86
N GLN A 552 -2.68 -24.50 35.11
CA GLN A 552 -3.64 -24.10 34.09
C GLN A 552 -3.61 -22.60 33.76
N ASN A 553 -3.05 -21.75 34.64
CA ASN A 553 -3.05 -20.29 34.51
C ASN A 553 -1.74 -19.68 33.95
N GLY A 554 -0.75 -20.47 33.60
CA GLY A 554 0.50 -20.03 32.97
C GLY A 554 0.34 -19.54 31.52
N SER A 555 -0.84 -19.03 31.12
CA SER A 555 -1.12 -18.64 29.73
C SER A 555 -0.32 -17.40 29.32
N LEU A 556 -0.20 -16.38 30.16
CA LEU A 556 0.57 -15.15 29.88
C LEU A 556 2.09 -15.41 29.84
N ASP A 557 2.61 -16.17 30.80
CA ASP A 557 4.04 -16.49 30.90
C ASP A 557 4.53 -17.30 29.70
N ARG A 558 3.67 -18.13 29.13
CA ARG A 558 3.94 -18.90 27.92
C ARG A 558 3.69 -18.10 26.65
N LEU A 559 2.75 -17.14 26.69
CA LEU A 559 2.33 -16.34 25.54
C LEU A 559 3.32 -15.22 25.24
N LEU A 560 3.65 -14.38 26.23
CA LEU A 560 4.41 -13.15 25.99
C LEU A 560 5.80 -13.36 25.39
N PRO A 561 6.59 -14.40 25.76
CA PRO A 561 7.88 -14.65 25.11
C PRO A 561 7.79 -15.05 23.64
N ARG A 562 6.59 -15.44 23.16
CA ARG A 562 6.34 -15.91 21.79
C ARG A 562 5.70 -14.84 20.89
N VAL A 563 5.32 -13.71 21.48
CA VAL A 563 4.66 -12.60 20.77
C VAL A 563 5.69 -11.60 20.26
N ALA A 564 5.56 -11.24 18.97
CA ALA A 564 6.36 -10.23 18.28
C ALA A 564 5.54 -8.98 17.90
N LEU A 565 4.33 -8.84 18.43
CA LEU A 565 3.47 -7.69 18.20
C LEU A 565 3.52 -6.71 19.36
N PRO A 566 3.38 -5.39 19.11
CA PRO A 566 3.10 -4.44 20.17
C PRO A 566 1.88 -4.90 20.97
N THR A 567 2.04 -5.06 22.28
CA THR A 567 1.04 -5.74 23.11
C THR A 567 0.49 -4.82 24.17
N ALA A 568 -0.83 -4.85 24.35
CA ALA A 568 -1.54 -4.28 25.48
C ALA A 568 -2.16 -5.39 26.31
N ILE A 569 -1.91 -5.39 27.62
CA ILE A 569 -2.48 -6.37 28.54
C ILE A 569 -3.47 -5.66 29.47
N VAL A 570 -4.71 -6.07 29.42
CA VAL A 570 -5.76 -5.60 30.34
C VAL A 570 -5.85 -6.61 31.48
N LEU A 571 -5.44 -6.18 32.66
CA LEU A 571 -5.50 -6.96 33.87
C LEU A 571 -6.63 -6.48 34.77
N ARG A 572 -7.47 -7.40 35.21
CA ARG A 572 -8.52 -7.13 36.18
C ARG A 572 -8.36 -8.07 37.37
N PRO A 573 -8.30 -7.54 38.59
CA PRO A 573 -8.27 -8.34 39.81
C PRO A 573 -9.67 -8.97 40.08
N ASP A 574 -9.70 -10.01 40.94
CA ASP A 574 -10.93 -10.77 41.26
C ASP A 574 -11.89 -10.08 42.24
N GLY A 575 -11.63 -8.84 42.66
CA GLY A 575 -12.46 -8.09 43.61
C GLY A 575 -13.87 -7.75 43.07
N GLU A 576 -14.87 -7.57 43.97
CA GLU A 576 -16.17 -7.06 43.60
C GLU A 576 -16.07 -5.64 43.04
N PRO A 577 -16.90 -5.27 42.03
CA PRO A 577 -16.88 -3.93 41.47
C PRO A 577 -17.19 -2.92 42.58
N ALA A 578 -16.35 -1.92 42.75
CA ALA A 578 -16.64 -0.77 43.59
C ALA A 578 -17.98 -0.13 43.12
N GLU A 579 -18.77 0.31 44.08
CA GLU A 579 -20.05 1.00 43.80
C GLU A 579 -19.90 2.15 42.80
N PRO A 580 -20.97 2.55 42.06
CA PRO A 580 -20.93 3.47 40.93
C PRO A 580 -20.53 4.93 41.22
N THR A 581 -19.96 5.23 42.37
CA THR A 581 -19.27 6.50 42.66
C THR A 581 -17.84 6.54 42.04
N SER A 582 -17.66 5.90 40.91
CA SER A 582 -16.37 5.72 40.26
C SER A 582 -15.75 7.03 39.84
N PRO A 583 -14.50 7.33 40.22
CA PRO A 583 -13.75 8.48 39.69
C PRO A 583 -13.62 8.35 38.17
N SER A 584 -13.87 9.44 37.46
CA SER A 584 -13.59 9.57 36.05
C SER A 584 -12.14 9.99 35.87
N GLY A 585 -11.39 9.33 34.98
CA GLY A 585 -10.03 9.74 34.64
C GLY A 585 -9.11 8.57 34.30
N ILE A 586 -8.02 8.91 33.62
CA ILE A 586 -7.01 7.97 33.16
C ILE A 586 -5.66 8.41 33.71
N LEU A 587 -5.05 7.63 34.57
CA LEU A 587 -3.72 7.90 35.11
C LEU A 587 -2.64 7.28 34.21
N VAL A 588 -1.64 8.07 33.81
CA VAL A 588 -0.49 7.61 33.07
C VAL A 588 0.80 8.07 33.77
N PRO A 589 1.52 7.18 34.44
CA PRO A 589 2.87 7.45 34.92
C PRO A 589 3.85 7.56 33.75
N VAL A 590 4.58 8.68 33.68
CA VAL A 590 5.43 9.02 32.54
C VAL A 590 6.91 8.97 32.94
N SER A 591 7.64 8.04 32.34
CA SER A 591 9.09 7.87 32.56
C SER A 591 9.98 8.39 31.42
N GLY A 592 9.38 8.75 30.28
CA GLY A 592 10.09 9.09 29.04
C GLY A 592 10.57 7.88 28.22
N ALA A 593 10.35 6.64 28.70
CA ALA A 593 10.67 5.43 27.97
C ALA A 593 9.68 5.16 26.82
N ARG A 594 10.09 4.33 25.84
CA ARG A 594 9.24 3.93 24.70
C ARG A 594 7.93 3.25 25.14
N ALA A 595 7.99 2.44 26.20
CA ALA A 595 6.81 1.81 26.78
C ALA A 595 5.80 2.82 27.32
N SER A 596 6.28 3.87 28.01
CA SER A 596 5.44 4.99 28.46
C SER A 596 4.75 5.72 27.31
N ARG A 597 5.40 5.80 26.16
CA ARG A 597 4.81 6.41 24.96
C ARG A 597 3.62 5.61 24.43
N ALA A 598 3.69 4.28 24.43
CA ALA A 598 2.57 3.43 24.03
C ALA A 598 1.37 3.57 24.99
N ALA A 599 1.62 3.67 26.30
CA ALA A 599 0.58 3.93 27.31
C ALA A 599 -0.10 5.30 27.11
N LEU A 600 0.70 6.35 26.82
CA LEU A 600 0.20 7.70 26.52
C LEU A 600 -0.72 7.71 25.28
N GLU A 601 -0.33 6.97 24.26
CA GLU A 601 -1.08 6.88 23.01
C GLU A 601 -2.48 6.33 23.24
N VAL A 602 -2.60 5.21 23.95
CA VAL A 602 -3.90 4.62 24.29
C VAL A 602 -4.71 5.56 25.18
N ALA A 603 -4.06 6.20 26.18
CA ALA A 603 -4.71 7.12 27.10
C ALA A 603 -5.29 8.34 26.41
N PHE A 604 -4.53 8.96 25.50
CA PHE A 604 -5.00 10.13 24.77
C PHE A 604 -6.11 9.79 23.78
N SER A 605 -5.98 8.67 23.07
CA SER A 605 -7.03 8.21 22.18
C SER A 605 -8.33 7.89 22.91
N LEU A 606 -8.23 7.25 24.07
CA LEU A 606 -9.39 6.97 24.94
C LEU A 606 -10.00 8.27 25.48
N GLY A 607 -9.19 9.16 26.06
CA GLY A 607 -9.65 10.41 26.64
C GLY A 607 -10.30 11.37 25.63
N GLU A 608 -9.82 11.37 24.37
CA GLU A 608 -10.47 12.14 23.29
C GLU A 608 -11.89 11.67 22.99
N ARG A 609 -12.14 10.36 23.03
CA ARG A 609 -13.43 9.77 22.68
C ARG A 609 -14.42 9.70 23.83
N THR A 610 -13.92 9.41 25.04
CA THR A 610 -14.77 9.32 26.24
C THR A 610 -15.01 10.68 26.92
N GLY A 611 -14.14 11.66 26.67
CA GLY A 611 -14.13 12.94 27.38
C GLY A 611 -13.46 12.89 28.74
N ASP A 612 -12.90 11.73 29.14
CA ASP A 612 -12.20 11.56 30.41
C ASP A 612 -10.90 12.36 30.45
N ALA A 613 -10.56 12.88 31.64
CA ALA A 613 -9.31 13.59 31.84
C ALA A 613 -8.11 12.62 31.89
N VAL A 614 -7.03 12.95 31.20
CA VAL A 614 -5.76 12.21 31.24
C VAL A 614 -4.81 12.86 32.21
N HIS A 615 -4.48 12.16 33.28
CA HIS A 615 -3.59 12.62 34.34
C HIS A 615 -2.18 12.06 34.11
N LEU A 616 -1.25 12.91 33.71
CA LEU A 616 0.17 12.60 33.52
C LEU A 616 0.91 12.78 34.86
N LEU A 617 1.45 11.70 35.40
CA LEU A 617 2.22 11.74 36.64
C LEU A 617 3.67 11.42 36.38
N HIS A 618 4.57 12.32 36.75
CA HIS A 618 6.00 12.02 36.82
C HIS A 618 6.44 11.99 38.27
N VAL A 619 7.03 10.89 38.72
CA VAL A 619 7.53 10.75 40.08
C VAL A 619 9.04 11.00 40.09
N ASP A 620 9.46 12.06 40.76
CA ASP A 620 10.85 12.44 40.95
C ASP A 620 11.38 11.81 42.25
N THR A 621 12.16 10.74 42.10
CA THR A 621 12.76 9.99 43.20
C THR A 621 14.15 10.47 43.62
N SER A 622 14.59 11.63 43.15
CA SER A 622 15.91 12.18 43.44
C SER A 622 16.11 12.31 44.96
N PRO A 623 17.15 11.71 45.58
CA PRO A 623 17.36 11.82 47.01
C PRO A 623 17.63 13.27 47.41
N ARG A 624 16.91 13.77 48.41
CA ARG A 624 17.18 15.06 49.04
C ARG A 624 18.65 15.05 49.47
N GLY A 625 19.43 15.99 48.94
CA GLY A 625 20.86 16.11 49.21
C GLY A 625 21.17 15.90 50.67
N ALA A 626 21.87 14.80 50.97
CA ALA A 626 22.45 14.57 52.27
C ALA A 626 23.37 15.79 52.60
N VAL A 627 22.93 16.62 53.52
CA VAL A 627 23.75 17.67 54.10
C VAL A 627 24.85 16.97 54.85
N SER A 628 26.00 16.73 54.21
CA SER A 628 27.19 16.28 54.88
C SER A 628 27.69 17.41 55.78
N HIS A 629 27.44 17.32 57.10
CA HIS A 629 28.12 18.07 58.10
C HIS A 629 29.61 17.69 58.08
N ARG A 630 30.39 18.42 57.27
CA ARG A 630 31.84 18.57 57.50
C ARG A 630 32.18 20.02 57.47
N SER A 631 32.55 20.49 58.64
CA SER A 631 33.09 21.78 58.97
C SER A 631 34.28 22.17 58.08
N GLY A 632 34.29 23.41 57.60
CA GLY A 632 35.48 24.08 57.12
C GLY A 632 35.34 24.83 55.80
N LEU A 633 35.31 26.15 55.93
CA LEU A 633 35.50 27.19 54.91
C LEU A 633 34.40 27.42 53.85
N ARG A 634 33.75 28.55 54.07
CA ARG A 634 32.70 29.16 53.20
C ARG A 634 33.28 29.73 51.92
N LEU A 635 32.78 29.21 50.80
CA LEU A 635 32.61 29.99 49.56
C LEU A 635 31.24 29.67 48.97
N PRO A 636 30.43 30.63 48.55
CA PRO A 636 29.06 30.36 48.10
C PRO A 636 29.10 29.78 46.66
N ARG A 637 29.11 28.46 46.56
CA ARG A 637 28.85 27.78 45.28
C ARG A 637 27.34 27.61 45.10
N ARG A 638 26.78 28.25 44.09
CA ARG A 638 25.41 28.05 43.66
C ARG A 638 25.14 26.56 43.44
N PRO A 639 23.98 26.03 43.90
CA PRO A 639 23.66 24.60 43.78
C PRO A 639 23.34 24.29 42.32
N ARG A 640 24.31 23.76 41.59
CA ARG A 640 24.16 23.39 40.16
C ARG A 640 23.42 22.08 39.92
N HIS A 641 23.18 21.24 40.93
CA HIS A 641 22.57 19.92 40.79
C HIS A 641 21.04 19.94 40.86
N ILE A 642 20.40 20.78 41.62
CA ILE A 642 18.93 20.85 41.76
C ILE A 642 18.24 21.29 40.46
N THR A 643 18.95 21.97 39.57
CA THR A 643 18.39 22.50 38.31
C THR A 643 18.39 21.51 37.15
N ARG A 644 19.15 20.40 37.21
CA ARG A 644 19.19 19.42 36.11
C ARG A 644 17.99 18.42 36.17
N ASP A 645 17.66 17.90 37.33
CA ASP A 645 16.59 16.90 37.49
C ASP A 645 15.21 17.52 37.27
N HIS A 646 15.00 18.76 37.74
CA HIS A 646 13.77 19.52 37.43
C HIS A 646 13.59 19.81 35.94
N ARG A 647 14.68 20.09 35.22
CA ARG A 647 14.62 20.29 33.78
C ARG A 647 14.31 18.99 33.04
N ALA A 648 14.79 17.85 33.53
CA ALA A 648 14.50 16.54 32.95
C ALA A 648 13.02 16.15 33.16
N ALA A 649 12.50 16.27 34.38
CA ALA A 649 11.09 16.01 34.67
C ALA A 649 10.15 16.94 33.85
N ALA A 650 10.46 18.23 33.80
CA ALA A 650 9.70 19.20 33.01
C ALA A 650 9.78 18.91 31.49
N ALA A 651 10.94 18.46 31.00
CA ALA A 651 11.10 18.08 29.60
C ALA A 651 10.28 16.83 29.25
N ILE A 652 10.28 15.80 30.10
CA ILE A 652 9.49 14.57 29.93
C ILE A 652 7.99 14.92 29.86
N LEU A 653 7.49 15.69 30.83
CA LEU A 653 6.09 16.10 30.85
C LEU A 653 5.73 17.05 29.70
N SER A 654 6.65 17.95 29.29
CA SER A 654 6.40 18.81 28.13
C SER A 654 6.30 18.03 26.84
N GLN A 655 7.12 16.98 26.66
CA GLN A 655 7.04 16.08 25.53
C GLN A 655 5.75 15.27 25.54
N ALA A 656 5.35 14.73 26.70
CA ALA A 656 4.08 14.03 26.85
C ALA A 656 2.88 14.94 26.58
N ARG A 657 2.88 16.19 27.07
CA ARG A 657 1.86 17.18 26.75
C ARG A 657 1.83 17.55 25.27
N ALA A 658 2.99 17.72 24.64
CA ALA A 658 3.07 17.99 23.21
C ALA A 658 2.44 16.85 22.38
N MET A 659 2.63 15.62 22.80
CA MET A 659 1.96 14.45 22.23
C MET A 659 0.43 14.52 22.44
N GLY A 660 -0.02 14.88 23.64
CA GLY A 660 -1.44 15.05 23.99
C GLY A 660 -2.12 16.25 23.32
N SER A 661 -1.35 17.32 22.94
CA SER A 661 -1.93 18.49 22.26
C SER A 661 -2.56 18.16 20.92
N GLY A 662 -2.25 16.99 20.38
CA GLY A 662 -2.82 16.41 19.19
C GLY A 662 -4.20 15.82 19.35
N TYR A 663 -4.55 15.47 20.55
CA TYR A 663 -5.82 14.88 20.92
C TYR A 663 -6.67 15.93 21.60
N ARG A 664 -7.98 15.85 21.46
CA ARG A 664 -8.91 16.75 22.18
C ARG A 664 -9.12 16.36 23.64
N ALA A 665 -8.26 15.54 24.20
CA ALA A 665 -8.33 15.08 25.58
C ALA A 665 -7.98 16.20 26.57
N ARG A 666 -8.62 16.21 27.73
CA ARG A 666 -8.27 17.10 28.84
C ARG A 666 -7.02 16.53 29.53
N VAL A 667 -5.89 17.23 29.44
CA VAL A 667 -4.61 16.75 29.98
C VAL A 667 -4.24 17.53 31.21
N HIS A 668 -4.13 16.85 32.36
CA HIS A 668 -3.54 17.37 33.58
C HIS A 668 -2.16 16.73 33.76
N SER A 669 -1.20 17.47 34.30
CA SER A 669 0.13 16.91 34.53
C SER A 669 0.70 17.40 35.84
N GLU A 670 1.27 16.47 36.61
CA GLU A 670 1.81 16.70 37.92
C GLU A 670 3.19 16.05 38.07
N VAL A 671 4.08 16.73 38.81
CA VAL A 671 5.36 16.16 39.26
C VAL A 671 5.25 15.88 40.74
N LEU A 672 5.17 14.61 41.08
CA LEU A 672 5.16 14.18 42.47
C LEU A 672 6.61 13.97 42.94
N ARG A 673 6.98 14.61 44.03
CA ARG A 673 8.28 14.37 44.71
C ARG A 673 8.08 13.42 45.83
N SER A 674 8.60 12.20 45.70
CA SER A 674 8.57 11.19 46.74
C SER A 674 9.89 10.43 46.75
N PRO A 675 10.48 10.20 47.90
CA PRO A 675 11.68 9.35 48.01
C PRO A 675 11.38 7.90 47.59
N ASN A 676 10.13 7.46 47.73
CA ASN A 676 9.64 6.17 47.29
C ASN A 676 8.58 6.38 46.20
N PHE A 677 8.70 5.69 45.10
CA PHE A 677 7.80 5.78 43.94
C PHE A 677 6.35 5.33 44.28
N GLU A 678 6.22 4.28 45.11
CA GLU A 678 4.99 3.57 45.38
C GLU A 678 3.86 4.39 46.05
N PRO A 679 4.05 5.06 47.21
CA PRO A 679 2.92 5.68 47.91
C PRO A 679 2.22 6.77 47.14
N GLY A 680 2.98 7.57 46.37
CA GLY A 680 2.43 8.62 45.58
C GLY A 680 1.66 8.14 44.36
N LEU A 681 2.18 7.09 43.71
CA LEU A 681 1.53 6.44 42.59
C LEU A 681 0.22 5.77 42.99
N LEU A 682 0.22 5.08 44.16
CA LEU A 682 -0.98 4.44 44.72
C LEU A 682 -2.08 5.44 45.08
N ALA A 683 -1.71 6.59 45.67
CA ALA A 683 -2.69 7.63 45.98
C ALA A 683 -3.34 8.19 44.70
N ALA A 684 -2.53 8.48 43.65
CA ALA A 684 -3.05 8.94 42.37
C ALA A 684 -3.87 7.86 41.65
N ALA A 685 -3.49 6.59 41.75
CA ALA A 685 -4.21 5.48 41.12
C ALA A 685 -5.62 5.28 41.70
N ARG A 686 -5.80 5.47 43.01
CA ARG A 686 -7.11 5.38 43.67
C ARG A 686 -8.11 6.44 43.23
N SER A 687 -7.67 7.55 42.68
CA SER A 687 -8.52 8.66 42.20
C SER A 687 -8.88 8.55 40.72
N ASN A 688 -8.40 7.55 39.98
CA ASN A 688 -8.63 7.37 38.55
C ASN A 688 -9.31 6.03 38.25
N ARG A 689 -10.11 5.98 37.17
CA ARG A 689 -10.78 4.75 36.72
C ARG A 689 -9.80 3.76 36.07
N TRP A 690 -8.90 4.30 35.24
CA TRP A 690 -7.92 3.52 34.52
C TRP A 690 -6.50 3.89 34.94
N VAL A 691 -5.62 2.92 35.01
CA VAL A 691 -4.18 3.12 35.20
C VAL A 691 -3.43 2.48 34.03
N PHE A 692 -2.73 3.28 33.27
CA PHE A 692 -2.00 2.84 32.07
C PHE A 692 -0.50 2.91 32.30
N LEU A 693 0.15 1.76 32.27
CA LEU A 693 1.57 1.61 32.56
C LEU A 693 2.34 1.12 31.35
N GLY A 694 3.41 1.81 31.01
CA GLY A 694 4.41 1.31 30.07
C GLY A 694 5.43 0.44 30.80
N VAL A 695 5.50 -0.85 30.51
CA VAL A 695 6.36 -1.81 31.20
C VAL A 695 7.32 -2.51 30.22
N ARG A 696 8.42 -3.03 30.76
CA ARG A 696 9.33 -3.95 30.07
C ARG A 696 9.38 -5.23 30.88
N PRO A 697 8.69 -6.28 30.44
CA PRO A 697 8.67 -7.53 31.17
C PRO A 697 10.04 -8.20 31.11
N VAL A 698 10.40 -8.85 32.22
CA VAL A 698 11.60 -9.69 32.34
C VAL A 698 11.14 -11.09 32.75
N SER A 699 11.49 -12.10 31.96
CA SER A 699 11.23 -13.50 32.34
C SER A 699 12.17 -13.90 33.49
N THR A 700 11.59 -14.41 34.56
CA THR A 700 12.28 -14.95 35.71
C THR A 700 11.87 -16.41 35.91
N ASP A 701 12.60 -17.14 36.79
CA ASP A 701 12.22 -18.52 37.14
C ASP A 701 10.86 -18.61 37.88
N ALA A 702 10.39 -17.49 38.44
CA ALA A 702 9.12 -17.38 39.15
C ALA A 702 7.96 -16.84 38.25
N GLY A 703 8.20 -16.58 36.94
CA GLY A 703 7.24 -15.99 36.00
C GLY A 703 7.71 -14.66 35.40
N ILE A 704 6.79 -13.90 34.83
CA ILE A 704 7.11 -12.60 34.21
C ILE A 704 7.03 -11.49 35.26
N TYR A 705 8.14 -10.76 35.41
CA TYR A 705 8.26 -9.59 36.25
C TYR A 705 8.04 -8.32 35.43
N TYR A 706 7.05 -7.51 35.83
CA TYR A 706 6.66 -6.27 35.11
C TYR A 706 7.36 -5.00 35.65
N GLY A 707 8.18 -5.14 36.71
CA GLY A 707 8.86 -4.04 37.38
C GLY A 707 8.17 -3.63 38.71
N GLU A 708 8.96 -3.09 39.67
CA GLU A 708 8.49 -2.75 41.03
C GLU A 708 7.20 -1.91 41.04
N ALA A 709 7.11 -0.88 40.14
CA ALA A 709 5.95 -0.01 40.10
C ALA A 709 4.68 -0.71 39.62
N ALA A 710 4.80 -1.63 38.68
CA ALA A 710 3.67 -2.40 38.18
C ALA A 710 3.21 -3.41 39.23
N GLU A 711 4.13 -4.14 39.82
CA GLU A 711 3.84 -5.13 40.86
C GLU A 711 3.21 -4.51 42.10
N ALA A 712 3.73 -3.36 42.54
CA ALA A 712 3.16 -2.63 43.66
C ALA A 712 1.72 -2.13 43.41
N LEU A 713 1.47 -1.61 42.18
CA LEU A 713 0.13 -1.19 41.79
C LEU A 713 -0.82 -2.38 41.70
N LEU A 714 -0.40 -3.45 41.05
CA LEU A 714 -1.21 -4.64 40.88
C LEU A 714 -1.60 -5.29 42.20
N GLY A 715 -0.70 -5.24 43.23
CA GLY A 715 -0.96 -5.73 44.57
C GLY A 715 -1.86 -4.83 45.43
N ALA A 716 -1.92 -3.52 45.13
CA ALA A 716 -2.55 -2.52 46.01
C ALA A 716 -3.89 -1.95 45.50
N ILE A 717 -4.30 -2.26 44.28
CA ILE A 717 -5.51 -1.74 43.65
C ILE A 717 -6.37 -2.91 43.12
N PRO A 718 -7.02 -3.68 44.00
CA PRO A 718 -7.73 -4.90 43.60
C PRO A 718 -9.07 -4.62 42.88
N ASP A 719 -9.54 -3.37 42.82
CA ASP A 719 -10.84 -2.98 42.30
C ASP A 719 -10.79 -2.28 40.93
N ARG A 720 -9.60 -2.15 40.30
CA ARG A 720 -9.43 -1.36 39.08
C ARG A 720 -8.72 -2.09 37.96
N SER A 721 -9.07 -1.74 36.73
CA SER A 721 -8.43 -2.28 35.54
C SER A 721 -7.11 -1.56 35.27
N VAL A 722 -6.07 -2.33 35.11
CA VAL A 722 -4.72 -1.85 34.77
C VAL A 722 -4.37 -2.26 33.34
N LEU A 723 -3.94 -1.30 32.53
CA LEU A 723 -3.41 -1.56 31.20
C LEU A 723 -1.87 -1.55 31.25
N LEU A 724 -1.26 -2.66 30.91
CA LEU A 724 0.18 -2.74 30.69
C LEU A 724 0.47 -2.65 29.18
N THR A 725 1.36 -1.78 28.77
CA THR A 725 1.77 -1.66 27.37
C THR A 725 3.21 -2.08 27.21
N LEU A 726 3.43 -2.98 26.24
CA LEU A 726 4.72 -3.56 25.90
C LEU A 726 5.03 -3.10 24.46
N PRO A 727 6.02 -2.23 24.27
CA PRO A 727 6.57 -1.98 22.95
C PRO A 727 7.44 -3.16 22.53
N ASP A 728 7.59 -3.41 21.24
CA ASP A 728 8.44 -4.44 20.65
C ASP A 728 9.82 -4.56 21.28
#